data_65d7172dea8628b92454d8953ea8db69
#
_entry.id   65d7172dea8628b92454d8953ea8db69
#
_cell.length_a   1.000
_cell.length_b   1.000
_cell.length_c   1.000
_cell.angle_alpha   90.00
_cell.angle_beta   90.00
_cell.angle_gamma   90.00
#
_symmetry.space_group_name_H-M   'P 1'
#
loop_
_entity.id
_entity.type
_entity.pdbx_description
1 polymer ?
#
loop_
_entity_poly.entity_id
_entity_poly.type
_entity_poly.pdbx_seq_one_letter_code
_entity_poly.pdbx_strand_id
1 'polypeptide(L)'
;MSSRFTPSRLFRWAPWLPSALALLALVAPLVALARGGGGEHYTRPSSDDGGDGGGIPFWILYEVLGLVFRYPKVMLPMIAVGGVVYWLYKRNLHPDATTRRALEQHEADRRTQVSYRDVPGWVNALKLKDPSFELQPVLDKTRWLFLELQKAWFLRDMTPVRPFLSDATWQRFNVQLKLLEAQGVRDAITDIQVLDIQLIGLAQTQWFDSIQLRVQARMRDTDVPASFTDAQDSEMARKAPPEAFTEVWTFVRKPGAQTRAGSDLYQGKCPNCGAPFAGGAANTCEYCNAVVNSGNYDWTLSEITQGVEHVRHHKTVDGLLPARQVDPALNLEILEDRASLLFWKWVDAQSRGDAKTLSKVAHTDAVQRLGAELDDLRRKGRRRVFLECAVGSVDVCSLQVDPQGYDVAHVEVRWSARMGVGPLNERPPQLPTVPQRFIFSLVRRHGAQTNAANGMSTDRCPQCNATLTDSAATTCDYCGTQLGSGERDWVLASALPFEAWNVEQDQRHQASVLRKAVATEQARNKGPAPDADLVMDVQERQRLLYMMAAIAAADGEVSSSERKLLKLCSERWGVEWANVEMALGAGSQLFERLVPRGTPEAELFLRNIVEMAMVDGRIDRKERRMLETAADHLGMRERLTAMLGER
;
A
#
# COMPACT_ATOMS: atom_id res chain seq x y z
N MET A 1 -32.23 64.62 -43.80
CA MET A 1 -30.79 64.39 -43.92
C MET A 1 -30.48 63.12 -43.22
N SER A 2 -30.25 62.08 -43.97
CA SER A 2 -29.96 60.70 -43.50
C SER A 2 -28.48 60.54 -43.17
N SER A 3 -28.15 59.93 -42.05
CA SER A 3 -26.84 59.34 -41.91
C SER A 3 -27.01 57.90 -41.46
N ARG A 4 -26.62 56.99 -42.35
CA ARG A 4 -26.59 55.55 -42.22
C ARG A 4 -25.45 55.16 -41.24
N PHE A 5 -25.79 54.46 -40.16
CA PHE A 5 -24.79 53.71 -39.37
C PHE A 5 -24.67 52.31 -39.97
N THR A 6 -23.52 51.99 -40.51
CA THR A 6 -23.14 50.64 -40.96
C THR A 6 -22.58 49.88 -39.79
N PRO A 7 -23.03 48.67 -39.46
CA PRO A 7 -22.45 47.82 -38.48
C PRO A 7 -21.43 46.89 -39.16
N SER A 8 -20.19 47.27 -39.18
CA SER A 8 -19.14 46.39 -39.69
C SER A 8 -17.87 46.64 -38.94
N ARG A 9 -17.59 45.82 -37.93
CA ARG A 9 -16.23 45.40 -37.49
C ARG A 9 -16.18 44.57 -36.17
N LEU A 10 -17.30 44.12 -35.61
CA LEU A 10 -17.29 43.36 -34.37
C LEU A 10 -17.54 41.83 -34.50
N PHE A 11 -17.69 41.32 -35.73
CA PHE A 11 -18.01 39.90 -35.94
C PHE A 11 -16.95 39.12 -36.75
N ARG A 12 -15.67 39.46 -36.59
CA ARG A 12 -14.58 38.76 -37.30
C ARG A 12 -13.74 37.85 -36.39
N TRP A 13 -14.16 37.62 -35.16
CA TRP A 13 -13.44 36.75 -34.17
C TRP A 13 -14.24 35.51 -33.77
N ALA A 14 -15.31 35.17 -34.47
CA ALA A 14 -16.19 34.05 -34.12
C ALA A 14 -15.94 32.69 -34.80
N PRO A 15 -14.94 32.47 -35.69
CA PRO A 15 -14.75 31.10 -36.20
C PRO A 15 -14.02 30.14 -35.23
N TRP A 16 -13.53 30.61 -34.10
CA TRP A 16 -12.76 29.77 -33.13
C TRP A 16 -13.59 29.21 -31.99
N LEU A 17 -14.79 29.73 -31.72
CA LEU A 17 -15.68 29.25 -30.67
C LEU A 17 -16.17 27.80 -30.87
N PRO A 18 -16.55 27.36 -32.09
CA PRO A 18 -16.96 25.97 -32.31
C PRO A 18 -15.80 24.98 -32.12
N SER A 19 -14.57 25.37 -32.49
CA SER A 19 -13.38 24.53 -32.33
C SER A 19 -12.93 24.44 -30.87
N ALA A 20 -13.08 25.49 -30.09
CA ALA A 20 -12.80 25.47 -28.64
C ALA A 20 -13.81 24.64 -27.86
N LEU A 21 -15.11 24.69 -28.25
CA LEU A 21 -16.15 23.83 -27.67
C LEU A 21 -16.02 22.37 -28.11
N ALA A 22 -15.57 22.10 -29.33
CA ALA A 22 -15.28 20.77 -29.82
C ALA A 22 -14.02 20.17 -29.13
N LEU A 23 -13.01 21.00 -28.80
CA LEU A 23 -11.84 20.56 -28.00
C LEU A 23 -12.20 20.33 -26.52
N LEU A 24 -13.14 21.05 -25.96
CA LEU A 24 -13.68 20.80 -24.62
C LEU A 24 -14.56 19.54 -24.56
N ALA A 25 -15.21 19.15 -25.65
CA ALA A 25 -15.97 17.91 -25.75
C ALA A 25 -15.10 16.67 -26.00
N LEU A 26 -13.84 16.84 -26.43
CA LEU A 26 -12.84 15.77 -26.58
C LEU A 26 -12.08 15.44 -25.28
N VAL A 27 -12.27 16.23 -24.22
CA VAL A 27 -11.82 15.91 -22.85
C VAL A 27 -13.02 15.40 -22.04
N ALA A 28 -13.82 14.51 -22.63
CA ALA A 28 -14.67 13.64 -21.82
C ALA A 28 -13.72 12.74 -21.02
N PRO A 29 -13.87 12.65 -19.70
CA PRO A 29 -13.08 11.68 -18.94
C PRO A 29 -13.38 10.31 -19.53
N LEU A 30 -12.35 9.60 -19.95
CA LEU A 30 -12.44 8.17 -20.21
C LEU A 30 -13.05 7.55 -18.97
N VAL A 31 -14.26 7.05 -19.09
CA VAL A 31 -14.95 6.33 -18.01
C VAL A 31 -14.06 5.13 -17.73
N ALA A 32 -13.51 5.06 -16.53
CA ALA A 32 -12.78 3.88 -16.09
C ALA A 32 -13.79 2.74 -16.02
N LEU A 33 -13.51 1.66 -16.73
CA LEU A 33 -14.40 0.51 -16.84
C LEU A 33 -13.97 -0.53 -15.81
N ALA A 34 -14.92 -1.06 -15.04
CA ALA A 34 -14.66 -2.11 -14.05
C ALA A 34 -14.43 -3.45 -14.75
N ARG A 35 -13.47 -4.27 -14.26
CA ARG A 35 -13.16 -5.60 -14.81
C ARG A 35 -13.16 -6.65 -13.70
N GLY A 36 -13.64 -7.84 -14.03
CA GLY A 36 -13.45 -9.00 -13.15
C GLY A 36 -11.97 -9.36 -13.08
N GLY A 37 -11.39 -9.30 -11.89
CA GLY A 37 -9.98 -9.59 -11.68
C GLY A 37 -9.14 -8.43 -11.14
N GLY A 38 -9.74 -7.26 -10.94
CA GLY A 38 -9.06 -6.09 -10.40
C GLY A 38 -8.85 -4.97 -11.41
N GLY A 39 -9.60 -5.02 -12.51
CA GLY A 39 -9.50 -4.09 -13.61
C GLY A 39 -10.04 -2.69 -13.38
N GLU A 40 -10.46 -2.34 -12.19
CA GLU A 40 -10.55 -0.94 -11.81
C GLU A 40 -9.15 -0.36 -11.86
N HIS A 41 -8.95 0.71 -12.63
CA HIS A 41 -7.64 1.30 -12.83
C HIS A 41 -7.07 1.80 -11.51
N TYR A 42 -6.15 1.02 -10.93
CA TYR A 42 -5.35 1.51 -9.83
C TYR A 42 -4.47 2.67 -10.33
N THR A 43 -4.65 3.82 -9.71
CA THR A 43 -3.80 4.99 -9.96
C THR A 43 -2.75 5.05 -8.87
N ARG A 44 -1.48 4.80 -9.23
CA ARG A 44 -0.37 4.88 -8.30
C ARG A 44 -0.24 6.29 -7.73
N PRO A 45 -0.04 6.46 -6.40
CA PRO A 45 0.39 7.73 -5.84
C PRO A 45 1.69 8.15 -6.52
N SER A 46 1.76 9.39 -7.00
CA SER A 46 3.03 9.94 -7.48
C SER A 46 4.01 9.97 -6.30
N SER A 47 5.23 9.45 -6.50
CA SER A 47 6.31 9.48 -5.50
C SER A 47 6.93 10.88 -5.33
N ASP A 48 6.24 11.93 -5.75
CA ASP A 48 6.63 13.32 -5.48
C ASP A 48 6.17 13.71 -4.07
N ASP A 49 6.84 13.15 -3.09
CA ASP A 49 6.93 13.75 -1.77
C ASP A 49 7.82 14.99 -1.87
N GLY A 50 7.23 16.14 -1.63
CA GLY A 50 7.95 17.37 -1.36
C GLY A 50 7.78 18.47 -2.40
N GLY A 51 6.59 18.67 -2.89
CA GLY A 51 6.18 19.93 -3.50
C GLY A 51 5.24 20.67 -2.56
N ASP A 52 5.84 21.50 -1.70
CA ASP A 52 5.13 22.57 -1.00
C ASP A 52 4.16 23.22 -1.99
N GLY A 53 2.85 23.09 -1.75
CA GLY A 53 1.82 23.75 -2.52
C GLY A 53 1.87 25.26 -2.27
N GLY A 54 2.94 25.89 -2.73
CA GLY A 54 3.10 27.32 -2.81
C GLY A 54 2.10 27.88 -3.80
N GLY A 55 0.84 27.96 -3.43
CA GLY A 55 -0.12 28.80 -4.13
C GLY A 55 0.46 30.21 -4.15
N ILE A 56 0.55 30.80 -5.35
CA ILE A 56 0.99 32.20 -5.52
C ILE A 56 0.17 33.02 -4.54
N PRO A 57 0.80 33.70 -3.57
CA PRO A 57 0.06 34.50 -2.59
C PRO A 57 -0.82 35.50 -3.31
N PHE A 58 -2.06 35.67 -2.86
CA PHE A 58 -3.08 36.50 -3.51
C PHE A 58 -2.60 37.94 -3.79
N TRP A 59 -1.68 38.48 -3.00
CA TRP A 59 -1.08 39.79 -3.23
C TRP A 59 -0.17 39.83 -4.45
N ILE A 60 0.57 38.74 -4.78
CA ILE A 60 1.38 38.65 -6.01
C ILE A 60 0.47 38.61 -7.24
N LEU A 61 -0.66 37.90 -7.16
CA LEU A 61 -1.65 37.87 -8.22
C LEU A 61 -2.23 39.26 -8.49
N TYR A 62 -2.47 40.04 -7.45
CA TYR A 62 -2.97 41.42 -7.56
C TYR A 62 -1.94 42.37 -8.18
N GLU A 63 -0.67 42.27 -7.82
CA GLU A 63 0.44 43.03 -8.40
C GLU A 63 0.66 42.70 -9.88
N VAL A 64 0.65 41.40 -10.24
CA VAL A 64 0.78 40.95 -11.62
C VAL A 64 -0.40 41.43 -12.47
N LEU A 65 -1.63 41.36 -11.99
CA LEU A 65 -2.80 41.93 -12.64
C LEU A 65 -2.64 43.44 -12.86
N GLY A 66 -2.17 44.18 -11.86
CA GLY A 66 -1.88 45.62 -11.96
C GLY A 66 -0.87 45.94 -13.06
N LEU A 67 0.19 45.13 -13.20
CA LEU A 67 1.19 45.27 -14.26
C LEU A 67 0.62 44.95 -15.66
N VAL A 68 -0.25 43.94 -15.76
CA VAL A 68 -0.90 43.58 -17.04
C VAL A 68 -1.78 44.72 -17.55
N PHE A 69 -2.53 45.37 -16.65
CA PHE A 69 -3.36 46.53 -17.06
C PHE A 69 -2.55 47.77 -17.34
N ARG A 70 -1.39 47.95 -16.67
CA ARG A 70 -0.55 49.13 -16.84
C ARG A 70 0.36 49.08 -18.07
N TYR A 71 0.79 47.85 -18.47
CA TYR A 71 1.70 47.63 -19.60
C TYR A 71 1.26 46.46 -20.51
N PRO A 72 0.04 46.48 -21.06
CA PRO A 72 -0.53 45.32 -21.79
C PRO A 72 0.29 44.89 -23.00
N LYS A 73 0.95 45.80 -23.69
CA LYS A 73 1.76 45.48 -24.87
C LYS A 73 3.04 44.69 -24.56
N VAL A 74 3.52 44.72 -23.32
CA VAL A 74 4.73 44.00 -22.88
C VAL A 74 4.30 42.74 -22.09
N MET A 75 3.36 42.87 -21.19
CA MET A 75 2.97 41.80 -20.29
C MET A 75 2.19 40.66 -20.98
N LEU A 76 1.30 40.98 -21.93
CA LEU A 76 0.56 39.96 -22.66
C LEU A 76 1.44 39.03 -23.49
N PRO A 77 2.45 39.53 -24.25
CA PRO A 77 3.42 38.66 -24.91
C PRO A 77 4.28 37.85 -23.94
N MET A 78 4.71 38.45 -22.82
CA MET A 78 5.48 37.73 -21.80
C MET A 78 4.67 36.61 -21.14
N ILE A 79 3.40 36.83 -20.82
CA ILE A 79 2.51 35.81 -20.29
C ILE A 79 2.27 34.72 -21.34
N ALA A 80 2.10 35.09 -22.62
CA ALA A 80 1.96 34.12 -23.69
C ALA A 80 3.22 33.25 -23.87
N VAL A 81 4.41 33.88 -23.86
CA VAL A 81 5.69 33.14 -23.91
C VAL A 81 5.87 32.28 -22.65
N GLY A 82 5.61 32.83 -21.46
CA GLY A 82 5.64 32.07 -20.19
C GLY A 82 4.67 30.89 -20.20
N GLY A 83 3.45 31.08 -20.73
CA GLY A 83 2.47 30.02 -20.91
C GLY A 83 2.93 28.93 -21.88
N VAL A 84 3.55 29.31 -23.01
CA VAL A 84 4.14 28.35 -23.95
C VAL A 84 5.32 27.60 -23.33
N VAL A 85 6.21 28.31 -22.63
CA VAL A 85 7.34 27.67 -21.90
C VAL A 85 6.84 26.75 -20.83
N TYR A 86 5.85 27.17 -20.04
CA TYR A 86 5.21 26.33 -19.03
C TYR A 86 4.51 25.12 -19.65
N TRP A 87 3.82 25.29 -20.78
CA TRP A 87 3.17 24.20 -21.50
C TRP A 87 4.18 23.19 -22.07
N LEU A 88 5.31 23.70 -22.65
CA LEU A 88 6.41 22.86 -23.12
C LEU A 88 7.11 22.14 -21.95
N TYR A 89 7.32 22.84 -20.84
CA TYR A 89 7.87 22.28 -19.59
C TYR A 89 6.95 21.18 -19.06
N LYS A 90 5.64 21.44 -18.93
CA LYS A 90 4.65 20.46 -18.48
C LYS A 90 4.53 19.28 -19.43
N ARG A 91 4.59 19.52 -20.74
CA ARG A 91 4.53 18.47 -21.77
C ARG A 91 5.77 17.57 -21.76
N ASN A 92 6.95 18.12 -21.49
CA ASN A 92 8.20 17.35 -21.50
C ASN A 92 8.53 16.70 -20.16
N LEU A 93 8.09 17.28 -19.04
CA LEU A 93 8.32 16.75 -17.68
C LEU A 93 7.14 15.95 -17.13
N HIS A 94 5.93 16.21 -17.63
CA HIS A 94 4.74 15.43 -17.30
C HIS A 94 4.14 14.88 -18.60
N PRO A 95 4.63 13.75 -19.10
CA PRO A 95 4.00 13.07 -20.22
C PRO A 95 2.51 12.85 -19.89
N ASP A 96 1.67 12.92 -20.90
CA ASP A 96 0.24 12.69 -20.75
C ASP A 96 -0.03 11.33 -20.08
N ALA A 97 -1.20 11.16 -19.49
CA ALA A 97 -1.52 9.96 -18.71
C ALA A 97 -1.34 8.66 -19.52
N THR A 98 -1.52 8.71 -20.84
CA THR A 98 -1.31 7.56 -21.76
C THR A 98 0.16 7.26 -21.98
N THR A 99 1.00 8.27 -22.19
CA THR A 99 2.46 8.11 -22.32
C THR A 99 3.08 7.68 -21.00
N ARG A 100 2.60 8.22 -19.87
CA ARG A 100 3.06 7.81 -18.54
C ARG A 100 2.68 6.35 -18.23
N ARG A 101 1.46 5.93 -18.55
CA ARG A 101 1.02 4.53 -18.41
C ARG A 101 1.84 3.60 -19.30
N ALA A 102 2.11 3.99 -20.54
CA ALA A 102 2.95 3.21 -21.46
C ALA A 102 4.39 3.08 -20.93
N LEU A 103 4.97 4.16 -20.35
CA LEU A 103 6.28 4.12 -19.72
C LEU A 103 6.27 3.25 -18.44
N GLU A 104 5.25 3.38 -17.59
CA GLU A 104 5.09 2.57 -16.37
C GLU A 104 4.88 1.08 -16.72
N GLN A 105 4.08 0.78 -17.75
CA GLN A 105 3.95 -0.59 -18.27
C GLN A 105 5.25 -1.12 -18.84
N HIS A 106 5.99 -0.30 -19.60
CA HIS A 106 7.28 -0.67 -20.17
C HIS A 106 8.33 -0.90 -19.07
N GLU A 107 8.31 -0.11 -17.99
CA GLU A 107 9.18 -0.32 -16.82
C GLU A 107 8.78 -1.57 -16.03
N ALA A 108 7.47 -1.82 -15.85
CA ALA A 108 6.96 -3.02 -15.23
C ALA A 108 7.33 -4.27 -16.03
N ASP A 109 7.14 -4.22 -17.35
CA ASP A 109 7.55 -5.29 -18.28
C ASP A 109 9.07 -5.52 -18.25
N ARG A 110 9.87 -4.45 -18.17
CA ARG A 110 11.31 -4.52 -18.07
C ARG A 110 11.78 -5.13 -16.73
N ARG A 111 11.17 -4.74 -15.61
CA ARG A 111 11.41 -5.35 -14.29
C ARG A 111 11.00 -6.82 -14.27
N THR A 112 9.90 -7.14 -14.91
CA THR A 112 9.40 -8.49 -15.08
C THR A 112 10.35 -9.32 -15.96
N GLN A 113 10.84 -8.79 -17.09
CA GLN A 113 11.81 -9.45 -17.97
C GLN A 113 13.13 -9.79 -17.28
N VAL A 114 13.62 -8.97 -16.37
CA VAL A 114 14.83 -9.26 -15.57
C VAL A 114 14.63 -10.47 -14.66
N SER A 115 13.40 -10.75 -14.25
CA SER A 115 13.03 -11.89 -13.40
C SER A 115 12.93 -13.23 -14.14
N TYR A 116 12.80 -13.24 -15.46
CA TYR A 116 12.66 -14.47 -16.27
C TYR A 116 13.91 -15.35 -16.35
N ARG A 117 15.03 -14.89 -15.88
CA ARG A 117 16.31 -15.58 -16.14
C ARG A 117 16.47 -16.90 -15.42
N ASP A 118 15.61 -17.23 -14.45
CA ASP A 118 15.78 -18.43 -13.64
C ASP A 118 14.52 -19.32 -13.48
N VAL A 119 13.63 -19.29 -14.46
CA VAL A 119 12.44 -20.19 -14.45
C VAL A 119 12.81 -21.66 -14.27
N PRO A 120 13.84 -22.21 -14.96
CA PRO A 120 14.27 -23.59 -14.73
C PRO A 120 14.74 -23.84 -13.28
N GLY A 121 15.46 -22.89 -12.67
CA GLY A 121 15.89 -22.99 -11.27
C GLY A 121 14.70 -22.99 -10.31
N TRP A 122 13.70 -22.16 -10.54
CA TRP A 122 12.47 -22.14 -9.73
C TRP A 122 11.67 -23.42 -9.84
N VAL A 123 11.50 -23.95 -11.05
CA VAL A 123 10.83 -25.25 -11.28
C VAL A 123 11.60 -26.36 -10.56
N ASN A 124 12.92 -26.39 -10.65
CA ASN A 124 13.75 -27.37 -9.95
C ASN A 124 13.63 -27.23 -8.43
N ALA A 125 13.62 -26.01 -7.89
CA ALA A 125 13.44 -25.77 -6.45
C ALA A 125 12.08 -26.30 -5.95
N LEU A 126 11.02 -26.16 -6.73
CA LEU A 126 9.71 -26.74 -6.42
C LEU A 126 9.72 -28.27 -6.52
N LYS A 127 10.35 -28.84 -7.55
CA LYS A 127 10.49 -30.29 -7.74
C LYS A 127 11.28 -30.98 -6.62
N LEU A 128 12.20 -30.29 -5.97
CA LEU A 128 12.91 -30.84 -4.79
C LEU A 128 11.94 -31.14 -3.63
N LYS A 129 10.87 -30.37 -3.49
CA LYS A 129 9.84 -30.57 -2.45
C LYS A 129 8.64 -31.37 -2.94
N ASP A 130 8.31 -31.26 -4.21
CA ASP A 130 7.20 -31.95 -4.89
C ASP A 130 7.69 -32.53 -6.23
N PRO A 131 8.21 -33.77 -6.26
CA PRO A 131 8.77 -34.39 -7.46
C PRO A 131 7.77 -34.46 -8.61
N SER A 132 6.47 -34.48 -8.35
CA SER A 132 5.41 -34.51 -9.36
C SER A 132 5.01 -33.12 -9.87
N PHE A 133 5.67 -32.05 -9.39
CA PHE A 133 5.37 -30.69 -9.83
C PHE A 133 5.74 -30.49 -11.29
N GLU A 134 4.80 -29.99 -12.07
CA GLU A 134 5.02 -29.52 -13.43
C GLU A 134 4.42 -28.10 -13.58
N LEU A 135 5.14 -27.26 -14.32
CA LEU A 135 4.71 -25.87 -14.50
C LEU A 135 3.49 -25.76 -15.44
N GLN A 136 3.46 -26.55 -16.53
CA GLN A 136 2.41 -26.43 -17.53
C GLN A 136 1.00 -26.63 -16.98
N PRO A 137 0.71 -27.66 -16.15
CA PRO A 137 -0.59 -27.82 -15.51
C PRO A 137 -1.01 -26.61 -14.66
N VAL A 138 -0.05 -25.92 -14.01
CA VAL A 138 -0.34 -24.70 -13.23
C VAL A 138 -0.73 -23.55 -14.15
N LEU A 139 -0.04 -23.39 -15.29
CA LEU A 139 -0.39 -22.36 -16.28
C LEU A 139 -1.76 -22.64 -16.90
N ASP A 140 -2.07 -23.90 -17.22
CA ASP A 140 -3.37 -24.31 -17.79
C ASP A 140 -4.51 -24.09 -16.77
N LYS A 141 -4.28 -24.45 -15.52
CA LYS A 141 -5.21 -24.18 -14.41
C LYS A 141 -5.44 -22.67 -14.23
N THR A 142 -4.39 -21.86 -14.31
CA THR A 142 -4.50 -20.40 -14.20
C THR A 142 -5.30 -19.82 -15.35
N ARG A 143 -5.09 -20.30 -16.59
CA ARG A 143 -5.89 -19.91 -17.76
C ARG A 143 -7.37 -20.26 -17.58
N TRP A 144 -7.65 -21.46 -17.13
CA TRP A 144 -9.01 -21.92 -16.84
C TRP A 144 -9.65 -21.05 -15.73
N LEU A 145 -8.95 -20.84 -14.62
CA LEU A 145 -9.44 -20.04 -13.49
C LEU A 145 -9.71 -18.59 -13.93
N PHE A 146 -8.85 -18.00 -14.76
CA PHE A 146 -9.06 -16.67 -15.30
C PHE A 146 -10.40 -16.58 -16.06
N LEU A 147 -10.66 -17.53 -16.95
CA LEU A 147 -11.91 -17.54 -17.74
C LEU A 147 -13.14 -17.79 -16.87
N GLU A 148 -13.08 -18.73 -15.93
CA GLU A 148 -14.19 -19.00 -15.00
C GLU A 148 -14.44 -17.81 -14.06
N LEU A 149 -13.40 -17.08 -13.66
CA LEU A 149 -13.52 -15.89 -12.84
C LEU A 149 -14.23 -14.76 -13.60
N GLN A 150 -13.86 -14.54 -14.87
CA GLN A 150 -14.55 -13.55 -15.73
C GLN A 150 -16.01 -13.94 -15.96
N LYS A 151 -16.30 -15.23 -16.17
CA LYS A 151 -17.66 -15.73 -16.31
C LYS A 151 -18.47 -15.55 -15.01
N ALA A 152 -17.88 -15.90 -13.86
CA ALA A 152 -18.50 -15.72 -12.54
C ALA A 152 -18.79 -14.22 -12.27
N TRP A 153 -17.89 -13.34 -12.66
CA TRP A 153 -18.05 -11.90 -12.59
C TRP A 153 -19.22 -11.41 -13.46
N PHE A 154 -19.26 -11.81 -14.72
CA PHE A 154 -20.35 -11.46 -15.63
C PHE A 154 -21.71 -11.92 -15.11
N LEU A 155 -21.77 -13.13 -14.56
CA LEU A 155 -22.99 -13.69 -13.94
C LEU A 155 -23.30 -13.13 -12.56
N ARG A 156 -22.38 -12.34 -11.97
CA ARG A 156 -22.49 -11.76 -10.62
C ARG A 156 -22.62 -12.83 -9.52
N ASP A 157 -22.10 -14.02 -9.79
CA ASP A 157 -22.03 -15.15 -8.88
C ASP A 157 -20.62 -15.72 -8.82
N MET A 158 -19.87 -15.32 -7.80
CA MET A 158 -18.50 -15.78 -7.57
C MET A 158 -18.42 -17.18 -6.93
N THR A 159 -19.54 -17.78 -6.57
CA THR A 159 -19.61 -19.08 -5.89
C THR A 159 -18.82 -20.20 -6.59
N PRO A 160 -18.82 -20.34 -7.93
CA PRO A 160 -18.08 -21.41 -8.62
C PRO A 160 -16.55 -21.31 -8.43
N VAL A 161 -16.01 -20.11 -8.24
CA VAL A 161 -14.56 -19.88 -8.08
C VAL A 161 -14.11 -19.81 -6.62
N ARG A 162 -15.05 -19.82 -5.66
CA ARG A 162 -14.77 -19.76 -4.22
C ARG A 162 -13.66 -20.72 -3.76
N PRO A 163 -13.64 -21.99 -4.17
CA PRO A 163 -12.65 -22.97 -3.70
C PRO A 163 -11.20 -22.65 -4.11
N PHE A 164 -10.98 -21.79 -5.11
CA PHE A 164 -9.66 -21.46 -5.67
C PHE A 164 -9.07 -20.17 -5.10
N LEU A 165 -9.90 -19.38 -4.38
CA LEU A 165 -9.56 -18.05 -3.91
C LEU A 165 -9.32 -18.05 -2.40
N SER A 166 -8.33 -17.28 -1.94
CA SER A 166 -8.23 -16.93 -0.52
C SER A 166 -9.48 -16.20 -0.06
N ASP A 167 -9.69 -16.12 1.25
CA ASP A 167 -10.86 -15.41 1.77
C ASP A 167 -10.85 -13.92 1.46
N ALA A 168 -9.68 -13.30 1.42
CA ALA A 168 -9.52 -11.90 1.04
C ALA A 168 -9.86 -11.67 -0.44
N THR A 169 -9.33 -12.50 -1.33
CA THR A 169 -9.61 -12.39 -2.78
C THR A 169 -11.09 -12.66 -3.08
N TRP A 170 -11.70 -13.62 -2.39
CA TRP A 170 -13.12 -13.84 -2.43
C TRP A 170 -13.93 -12.61 -1.99
N GLN A 171 -13.60 -12.04 -0.83
CA GLN A 171 -14.28 -10.87 -0.29
C GLN A 171 -14.16 -9.66 -1.22
N ARG A 172 -12.99 -9.47 -1.84
CA ARG A 172 -12.76 -8.43 -2.84
C ARG A 172 -13.83 -8.44 -3.92
N PHE A 173 -13.99 -9.57 -4.62
CA PHE A 173 -14.96 -9.67 -5.71
C PHE A 173 -16.40 -9.45 -5.24
N ASN A 174 -16.77 -10.02 -4.09
CA ASN A 174 -18.11 -9.83 -3.57
C ASN A 174 -18.41 -8.37 -3.22
N VAL A 175 -17.44 -7.64 -2.66
CA VAL A 175 -17.63 -6.22 -2.33
C VAL A 175 -17.67 -5.38 -3.59
N GLN A 176 -16.81 -5.63 -4.57
CA GLN A 176 -16.83 -4.92 -5.85
C GLN A 176 -18.18 -5.10 -6.58
N LEU A 177 -18.73 -6.31 -6.64
CA LEU A 177 -20.07 -6.56 -7.19
C LEU A 177 -21.16 -5.79 -6.44
N LYS A 178 -21.11 -5.75 -5.10
CA LYS A 178 -22.04 -4.96 -4.29
C LYS A 178 -21.92 -3.46 -4.54
N LEU A 179 -20.70 -2.96 -4.77
CA LEU A 179 -20.48 -1.55 -5.10
C LEU A 179 -21.09 -1.19 -6.46
N LEU A 180 -20.99 -2.06 -7.47
CA LEU A 180 -21.66 -1.88 -8.77
C LEU A 180 -23.18 -1.92 -8.63
N GLU A 181 -23.71 -2.89 -7.88
CA GLU A 181 -25.13 -3.00 -7.59
C GLU A 181 -25.68 -1.74 -6.90
N ALA A 182 -24.96 -1.20 -5.91
CA ALA A 182 -25.34 0.02 -5.21
C ALA A 182 -25.36 1.27 -6.11
N GLN A 183 -24.70 1.21 -7.27
CA GLN A 183 -24.74 2.26 -8.30
C GLN A 183 -25.84 2.03 -9.32
N GLY A 184 -26.51 0.88 -9.31
CA GLY A 184 -27.48 0.48 -10.31
C GLY A 184 -26.85 0.16 -11.66
N VAL A 185 -25.56 -0.21 -11.67
CA VAL A 185 -24.80 -0.63 -12.85
C VAL A 185 -24.27 -2.04 -12.68
N ARG A 186 -23.84 -2.62 -13.77
CA ARG A 186 -23.09 -3.86 -13.83
C ARG A 186 -22.07 -3.80 -14.94
N ASP A 187 -21.03 -4.55 -14.82
CA ASP A 187 -19.99 -4.65 -15.82
C ASP A 187 -20.35 -5.73 -16.86
N ALA A 188 -20.37 -5.33 -18.12
CA ALA A 188 -20.65 -6.19 -19.26
C ALA A 188 -19.33 -6.50 -19.98
N ILE A 189 -18.96 -7.76 -20.04
CA ILE A 189 -17.70 -8.21 -20.64
C ILE A 189 -17.92 -9.20 -21.79
N THR A 190 -17.06 -9.12 -22.81
CA THR A 190 -17.06 -10.06 -23.95
C THR A 190 -15.69 -10.15 -24.62
N ASP A 191 -15.54 -11.07 -25.58
CA ASP A 191 -14.32 -11.25 -26.38
C ASP A 191 -13.05 -11.46 -25.53
N ILE A 192 -13.18 -12.23 -24.46
CA ILE A 192 -12.11 -12.48 -23.49
C ILE A 192 -11.04 -13.37 -24.13
N GLN A 193 -9.81 -12.90 -24.15
CA GLN A 193 -8.65 -13.61 -24.69
C GLN A 193 -7.49 -13.57 -23.69
N VAL A 194 -7.01 -14.72 -23.28
CA VAL A 194 -5.75 -14.83 -22.53
C VAL A 194 -4.62 -14.92 -23.56
N LEU A 195 -3.83 -13.86 -23.62
CA LEU A 195 -2.74 -13.72 -24.60
C LEU A 195 -1.52 -14.52 -24.16
N ASP A 196 -1.14 -14.41 -22.89
CA ASP A 196 0.05 -15.08 -22.35
C ASP A 196 -0.05 -15.25 -20.83
N ILE A 197 0.57 -16.32 -20.31
CA ILE A 197 0.76 -16.56 -18.88
C ILE A 197 2.17 -17.04 -18.65
N GLN A 198 2.91 -16.35 -17.77
CA GLN A 198 4.31 -16.64 -17.52
C GLN A 198 4.62 -16.65 -16.03
N LEU A 199 5.46 -17.60 -15.60
CA LEU A 199 6.04 -17.61 -14.26
C LEU A 199 7.09 -16.50 -14.17
N ILE A 200 6.88 -15.54 -13.27
CA ILE A 200 7.76 -14.38 -13.09
C ILE A 200 8.43 -14.34 -11.72
N GLY A 201 8.03 -15.20 -10.81
CA GLY A 201 8.59 -15.22 -9.47
C GLY A 201 8.29 -16.46 -8.68
N LEU A 202 9.24 -16.81 -7.80
CA LEU A 202 9.11 -17.80 -6.76
C LEU A 202 9.62 -17.20 -5.46
N ALA A 203 8.82 -17.27 -4.40
CA ALA A 203 9.26 -17.05 -3.04
C ALA A 203 8.99 -18.32 -2.23
N GLN A 204 9.95 -18.72 -1.41
CA GLN A 204 9.83 -19.91 -0.59
C GLN A 204 10.11 -19.53 0.88
N THR A 205 9.10 -19.70 1.71
CA THR A 205 9.21 -19.53 3.17
C THR A 205 9.05 -20.87 3.85
N GLN A 206 9.15 -20.90 5.16
CA GLN A 206 8.85 -22.12 5.91
C GLN A 206 7.33 -22.39 6.00
N TRP A 207 6.49 -21.43 5.66
CA TRP A 207 5.02 -21.54 5.73
C TRP A 207 4.38 -21.74 4.38
N PHE A 208 4.86 -21.03 3.34
CA PHE A 208 4.34 -21.11 1.98
C PHE A 208 5.44 -21.09 0.93
N ASP A 209 5.21 -21.83 -0.13
CA ASP A 209 5.79 -21.61 -1.45
C ASP A 209 4.82 -20.70 -2.21
N SER A 210 5.30 -19.57 -2.75
CA SER A 210 4.50 -18.60 -3.50
C SER A 210 5.03 -18.49 -4.91
N ILE A 211 4.16 -18.62 -5.91
CA ILE A 211 4.48 -18.39 -7.32
C ILE A 211 3.75 -17.14 -7.81
N GLN A 212 4.45 -16.29 -8.55
CA GLN A 212 3.87 -15.15 -9.22
C GLN A 212 3.77 -15.43 -10.71
N LEU A 213 2.56 -15.33 -11.24
CA LEU A 213 2.25 -15.54 -12.66
C LEU A 213 1.81 -14.21 -13.27
N ARG A 214 2.49 -13.78 -14.32
CA ARG A 214 2.05 -12.66 -15.15
C ARG A 214 1.00 -13.15 -16.12
N VAL A 215 -0.20 -12.60 -16.03
CA VAL A 215 -1.33 -12.89 -16.93
C VAL A 215 -1.51 -11.69 -17.85
N GLN A 216 -1.36 -11.88 -19.13
CA GLN A 216 -1.70 -10.89 -20.15
C GLN A 216 -2.99 -11.31 -20.84
N ALA A 217 -3.97 -10.42 -20.81
CA ALA A 217 -5.27 -10.68 -21.39
C ALA A 217 -5.79 -9.47 -22.15
N ARG A 218 -6.80 -9.71 -22.97
CA ARG A 218 -7.55 -8.68 -23.69
C ARG A 218 -9.02 -9.03 -23.66
N MET A 219 -9.87 -8.04 -23.44
CA MET A 219 -11.32 -8.19 -23.50
C MET A 219 -11.99 -6.87 -23.88
N ARG A 220 -13.29 -6.93 -24.09
CA ARG A 220 -14.16 -5.75 -24.20
C ARG A 220 -15.02 -5.70 -22.95
N ASP A 221 -15.03 -4.56 -22.29
CA ASP A 221 -15.81 -4.33 -21.09
C ASP A 221 -16.46 -2.94 -21.12
N THR A 222 -17.59 -2.81 -20.46
CA THR A 222 -18.30 -1.54 -20.32
C THR A 222 -19.35 -1.62 -19.23
N ASP A 223 -19.49 -0.54 -18.47
CA ASP A 223 -20.59 -0.40 -17.52
C ASP A 223 -21.92 -0.24 -18.22
N VAL A 224 -22.92 -1.00 -17.78
CA VAL A 224 -24.29 -0.97 -18.29
C VAL A 224 -25.28 -0.85 -17.13
N PRO A 225 -26.51 -0.34 -17.36
CA PRO A 225 -27.56 -0.34 -16.35
C PRO A 225 -27.85 -1.75 -15.81
N ALA A 226 -27.99 -1.90 -14.48
CA ALA A 226 -28.29 -3.17 -13.86
C ALA A 226 -29.62 -3.82 -14.34
N SER A 227 -30.50 -3.03 -14.97
CA SER A 227 -31.77 -3.49 -15.56
C SER A 227 -31.61 -4.20 -16.91
N PHE A 228 -30.42 -4.15 -17.54
CA PHE A 228 -30.20 -4.83 -18.81
C PHE A 228 -30.21 -6.34 -18.64
N THR A 229 -30.62 -7.03 -19.69
CA THR A 229 -30.47 -8.50 -19.79
C THR A 229 -29.07 -8.87 -20.21
N ASP A 230 -28.62 -10.10 -19.98
CA ASP A 230 -27.30 -10.58 -20.38
C ASP A 230 -27.05 -10.48 -21.89
N ALA A 231 -28.13 -10.56 -22.71
CA ALA A 231 -28.05 -10.35 -24.14
C ALA A 231 -27.75 -8.89 -24.49
N GLN A 232 -28.41 -7.94 -23.80
CA GLN A 232 -28.14 -6.50 -23.97
C GLN A 232 -26.77 -6.13 -23.47
N ASP A 233 -26.29 -6.73 -22.38
CA ASP A 233 -24.93 -6.57 -21.87
C ASP A 233 -23.91 -6.97 -22.93
N SER A 234 -24.05 -8.18 -23.45
CA SER A 234 -23.14 -8.68 -24.49
C SER A 234 -23.16 -7.84 -25.77
N GLU A 235 -24.30 -7.28 -26.13
CA GLU A 235 -24.39 -6.37 -27.27
C GLU A 235 -23.68 -5.03 -27.02
N MET A 236 -23.81 -4.48 -25.82
CA MET A 236 -23.13 -3.23 -25.44
C MET A 236 -21.63 -3.45 -25.33
N ALA A 237 -21.18 -4.52 -24.68
CA ALA A 237 -19.77 -4.83 -24.55
C ALA A 237 -19.07 -5.02 -25.90
N ARG A 238 -19.75 -5.61 -26.91
CA ARG A 238 -19.20 -5.71 -28.28
C ARG A 238 -18.91 -4.36 -28.94
N LYS A 239 -19.60 -3.30 -28.52
CA LYS A 239 -19.40 -1.93 -29.05
C LYS A 239 -18.21 -1.24 -28.38
N ALA A 240 -17.79 -1.67 -27.20
CA ALA A 240 -16.62 -1.15 -26.50
C ALA A 240 -15.32 -1.51 -27.24
N PRO A 241 -14.28 -0.67 -27.20
CA PRO A 241 -12.99 -1.03 -27.76
C PRO A 241 -12.37 -2.17 -26.98
N PRO A 242 -11.63 -3.10 -27.63
CA PRO A 242 -10.91 -4.12 -26.92
C PRO A 242 -9.75 -3.50 -26.14
N GLU A 243 -9.59 -3.86 -24.89
CA GLU A 243 -8.52 -3.38 -24.02
C GLU A 243 -7.60 -4.53 -23.59
N ALA A 244 -6.29 -4.32 -23.74
CA ALA A 244 -5.27 -5.25 -23.25
C ALA A 244 -4.75 -4.79 -21.90
N PHE A 245 -4.53 -5.74 -21.01
CA PHE A 245 -4.02 -5.47 -19.67
C PHE A 245 -3.11 -6.58 -19.17
N THR A 246 -2.34 -6.27 -18.13
CA THR A 246 -1.43 -7.19 -17.48
C THR A 246 -1.69 -7.20 -15.97
N GLU A 247 -1.88 -8.38 -15.43
CA GLU A 247 -2.00 -8.63 -14.00
C GLU A 247 -0.92 -9.60 -13.53
N VAL A 248 -0.55 -9.51 -12.27
CA VAL A 248 0.28 -10.50 -11.58
C VAL A 248 -0.59 -11.22 -10.56
N TRP A 249 -0.70 -12.52 -10.74
CA TRP A 249 -1.47 -13.41 -9.88
C TRP A 249 -0.52 -14.17 -8.97
N THR A 250 -0.69 -14.01 -7.67
CA THR A 250 0.10 -14.72 -6.65
C THR A 250 -0.68 -15.92 -6.14
N PHE A 251 -0.10 -17.10 -6.37
CA PHE A 251 -0.61 -18.34 -5.80
C PHE A 251 0.29 -18.80 -4.67
N VAL A 252 -0.30 -19.32 -3.61
CA VAL A 252 0.41 -19.85 -2.45
C VAL A 252 0.03 -21.31 -2.20
N ARG A 253 1.00 -22.08 -1.72
CA ARG A 253 0.81 -23.47 -1.31
C ARG A 253 1.76 -23.81 -0.15
N LYS A 254 1.33 -24.66 0.77
CA LYS A 254 2.16 -25.14 1.87
C LYS A 254 3.39 -25.87 1.35
N PRO A 255 4.60 -25.62 1.87
CA PRO A 255 5.79 -26.32 1.47
C PRO A 255 5.67 -27.82 1.69
N GLY A 256 6.04 -28.59 0.67
CA GLY A 256 5.95 -30.05 0.70
C GLY A 256 4.56 -30.63 0.44
N ALA A 257 3.55 -29.82 0.16
CA ALA A 257 2.29 -30.33 -0.39
C ALA A 257 2.57 -31.00 -1.76
N GLN A 258 2.03 -32.19 -1.94
CA GLN A 258 2.32 -33.01 -3.12
C GLN A 258 1.26 -32.84 -4.19
N THR A 259 1.69 -32.65 -5.43
CA THR A 259 0.81 -32.71 -6.59
C THR A 259 0.33 -34.15 -6.79
N ARG A 260 -0.99 -34.37 -6.78
CA ARG A 260 -1.60 -35.68 -6.93
C ARG A 260 -2.36 -35.76 -8.23
N ALA A 261 -1.99 -36.68 -9.09
CA ALA A 261 -2.70 -36.92 -10.33
C ALA A 261 -4.16 -37.28 -10.07
N GLY A 262 -5.08 -36.60 -10.74
CA GLY A 262 -6.53 -36.87 -10.65
C GLY A 262 -7.21 -36.37 -9.37
N SER A 263 -6.52 -35.61 -8.51
CA SER A 263 -7.08 -34.97 -7.29
C SER A 263 -6.99 -33.46 -7.40
N ASP A 264 -7.64 -32.86 -8.40
CA ASP A 264 -7.60 -31.44 -8.65
C ASP A 264 -9.00 -30.83 -8.56
N LEU A 265 -9.08 -29.67 -7.90
CA LEU A 265 -10.32 -28.92 -7.71
C LEU A 265 -11.02 -28.57 -9.02
N TYR A 266 -10.27 -28.18 -10.04
CA TYR A 266 -10.87 -27.84 -11.32
C TYR A 266 -11.45 -29.06 -12.07
N GLN A 267 -11.09 -30.28 -11.65
CA GLN A 267 -11.70 -31.54 -12.08
C GLN A 267 -12.87 -31.97 -11.15
N GLY A 268 -13.28 -31.12 -10.22
CA GLY A 268 -14.34 -31.42 -9.25
C GLY A 268 -13.96 -32.43 -8.18
N LYS A 269 -12.65 -32.49 -7.81
CA LYS A 269 -12.15 -33.41 -6.77
C LYS A 269 -11.44 -32.69 -5.66
N CYS A 270 -11.56 -33.22 -4.46
CA CYS A 270 -10.86 -32.70 -3.29
C CYS A 270 -9.34 -32.93 -3.42
N PRO A 271 -8.50 -31.90 -3.28
CA PRO A 271 -7.06 -32.04 -3.44
C PRO A 271 -6.39 -32.84 -2.30
N ASN A 272 -7.09 -33.02 -1.17
CA ASN A 272 -6.58 -33.83 -0.07
C ASN A 272 -6.93 -35.32 -0.21
N CYS A 273 -8.20 -35.66 -0.40
CA CYS A 273 -8.65 -37.06 -0.39
C CYS A 273 -9.10 -37.61 -1.74
N GLY A 274 -9.19 -36.78 -2.79
CA GLY A 274 -9.64 -37.21 -4.13
C GLY A 274 -11.15 -37.46 -4.27
N ALA A 275 -11.93 -37.34 -3.20
CA ALA A 275 -13.38 -37.48 -3.25
C ALA A 275 -14.03 -36.39 -4.12
N PRO A 276 -15.22 -36.63 -4.69
CA PRO A 276 -15.95 -35.60 -5.41
C PRO A 276 -16.13 -34.34 -4.55
N PHE A 277 -15.90 -33.18 -5.16
CA PHE A 277 -16.07 -31.87 -4.53
C PHE A 277 -16.94 -31.01 -5.44
N ALA A 278 -18.19 -30.81 -5.02
CA ALA A 278 -19.19 -30.10 -5.84
C ALA A 278 -18.92 -28.61 -5.99
N GLY A 279 -17.99 -28.05 -5.20
CA GLY A 279 -17.77 -26.59 -5.15
C GLY A 279 -18.91 -25.85 -4.45
N GLY A 280 -19.17 -24.63 -4.90
CA GLY A 280 -20.20 -23.78 -4.31
C GLY A 280 -19.64 -22.89 -3.19
N ALA A 281 -20.52 -22.34 -2.35
CA ALA A 281 -20.14 -21.47 -1.23
C ALA A 281 -19.29 -22.19 -0.16
N ALA A 282 -19.40 -23.53 -0.07
CA ALA A 282 -18.60 -24.34 0.84
C ALA A 282 -17.16 -24.48 0.33
N ASN A 283 -16.20 -24.24 1.20
CA ASN A 283 -14.78 -24.46 0.94
C ASN A 283 -14.19 -25.57 1.83
N THR A 284 -15.03 -26.39 2.42
CA THR A 284 -14.66 -27.53 3.27
C THR A 284 -15.17 -28.82 2.63
N CYS A 285 -14.28 -29.78 2.46
CA CYS A 285 -14.63 -31.08 1.91
C CYS A 285 -15.51 -31.88 2.91
N GLU A 286 -16.66 -32.37 2.48
CA GLU A 286 -17.60 -33.12 3.32
C GLU A 286 -17.03 -34.49 3.74
N TYR A 287 -16.08 -35.05 3.02
CA TYR A 287 -15.49 -36.37 3.29
C TYR A 287 -14.33 -36.34 4.26
N CYS A 288 -13.45 -35.32 4.15
CA CYS A 288 -12.25 -35.29 4.96
C CYS A 288 -12.03 -34.00 5.76
N ASN A 289 -13.02 -33.10 5.73
CA ASN A 289 -13.01 -31.79 6.41
C ASN A 289 -11.86 -30.87 6.03
N ALA A 290 -11.13 -31.16 4.92
CA ALA A 290 -10.07 -30.29 4.43
C ALA A 290 -10.66 -28.96 3.93
N VAL A 291 -10.07 -27.86 4.36
CA VAL A 291 -10.37 -26.52 3.84
C VAL A 291 -9.60 -26.34 2.54
N VAL A 292 -10.29 -26.46 1.40
CA VAL A 292 -9.66 -26.59 0.07
C VAL A 292 -8.94 -25.33 -0.40
N ASN A 293 -9.38 -24.15 0.03
CA ASN A 293 -8.78 -22.86 -0.30
C ASN A 293 -7.74 -22.36 0.72
N SER A 294 -7.29 -23.23 1.62
CA SER A 294 -6.30 -22.88 2.64
C SER A 294 -4.86 -22.73 2.10
N GLY A 295 -4.60 -23.22 0.89
CA GLY A 295 -3.24 -23.38 0.37
C GLY A 295 -2.49 -24.59 0.95
N ASN A 296 -3.09 -25.33 1.89
CA ASN A 296 -2.42 -26.48 2.50
C ASN A 296 -2.29 -27.69 1.58
N TYR A 297 -3.12 -27.78 0.56
CA TYR A 297 -3.23 -28.98 -0.31
C TYR A 297 -2.94 -28.67 -1.76
N ASP A 298 -3.34 -27.52 -2.25
CA ASP A 298 -3.19 -27.09 -3.62
C ASP A 298 -2.94 -25.59 -3.72
N TRP A 299 -2.54 -25.10 -4.88
CA TRP A 299 -2.30 -23.70 -5.17
C TRP A 299 -3.58 -22.90 -5.05
N THR A 300 -3.57 -21.92 -4.13
CA THR A 300 -4.69 -21.01 -3.86
C THR A 300 -4.31 -19.61 -4.33
N LEU A 301 -5.17 -18.94 -5.09
CA LEU A 301 -4.99 -17.57 -5.52
C LEU A 301 -5.19 -16.62 -4.32
N SER A 302 -4.10 -16.04 -3.84
CA SER A 302 -4.11 -15.16 -2.66
C SER A 302 -4.16 -13.69 -3.03
N GLU A 303 -3.63 -13.29 -4.21
CA GLU A 303 -3.55 -11.91 -4.59
C GLU A 303 -3.60 -11.73 -6.11
N ILE A 304 -4.25 -10.66 -6.54
CA ILE A 304 -4.24 -10.15 -7.91
C ILE A 304 -3.77 -8.69 -7.86
N THR A 305 -2.59 -8.43 -8.41
CA THR A 305 -1.95 -7.11 -8.42
C THR A 305 -1.88 -6.59 -9.85
N GLN A 306 -2.05 -5.28 -10.04
CA GLN A 306 -1.79 -4.66 -11.34
C GLN A 306 -0.30 -4.78 -11.67
N GLY A 307 0.03 -5.06 -12.95
CA GLY A 307 1.41 -5.27 -13.38
C GLY A 307 2.35 -4.09 -13.03
N VAL A 308 1.81 -2.86 -13.00
CA VAL A 308 2.54 -1.63 -12.63
C VAL A 308 2.87 -1.53 -11.14
N GLU A 309 2.10 -2.19 -10.27
CA GLU A 309 2.26 -2.16 -8.81
C GLU A 309 3.04 -3.37 -8.27
N HIS A 310 3.27 -4.38 -9.11
CA HIS A 310 4.01 -5.55 -8.66
C HIS A 310 5.48 -5.19 -8.41
N VAL A 311 5.83 -5.03 -7.14
CA VAL A 311 7.20 -4.81 -6.69
C VAL A 311 7.60 -5.98 -5.81
N ARG A 312 8.68 -6.67 -6.18
CA ARG A 312 9.28 -7.67 -5.28
C ARG A 312 9.92 -6.95 -4.10
N HIS A 313 9.28 -7.00 -2.96
CA HIS A 313 9.86 -6.52 -1.73
C HIS A 313 10.49 -7.67 -0.94
N HIS A 314 11.82 -7.65 -0.78
CA HIS A 314 12.46 -8.26 0.37
C HIS A 314 12.45 -7.20 1.48
N LYS A 315 11.31 -6.98 2.11
CA LYS A 315 11.25 -6.08 3.26
C LYS A 315 11.65 -6.86 4.51
N THR A 316 12.62 -6.34 5.22
CA THR A 316 12.76 -6.59 6.66
C THR A 316 11.60 -5.87 7.35
N VAL A 317 10.71 -6.63 7.98
CA VAL A 317 9.59 -6.07 8.75
C VAL A 317 10.05 -5.87 10.18
N ASP A 318 10.01 -4.64 10.65
CA ASP A 318 10.37 -4.32 12.03
C ASP A 318 9.49 -5.09 13.02
N GLY A 319 10.10 -5.64 14.08
CA GLY A 319 9.41 -6.41 15.10
C GLY A 319 9.00 -7.83 14.71
N LEU A 320 9.32 -8.30 13.48
CA LEU A 320 8.95 -9.64 13.03
C LEU A 320 9.64 -10.74 13.85
N LEU A 321 10.92 -10.60 14.15
CA LEU A 321 11.66 -11.60 14.94
C LEU A 321 11.12 -11.73 16.36
N PRO A 322 10.94 -10.67 17.15
CA PRO A 322 10.27 -10.75 18.45
C PRO A 322 8.86 -11.35 18.38
N ALA A 323 8.05 -10.97 17.39
CA ALA A 323 6.72 -11.50 17.24
C ALA A 323 6.71 -13.01 16.95
N ARG A 324 7.66 -13.51 16.15
CA ARG A 324 7.85 -14.95 15.88
C ARG A 324 8.39 -15.74 17.07
N GLN A 325 9.07 -15.10 18.00
CA GLN A 325 9.44 -15.77 19.26
C GLN A 325 8.21 -16.09 20.11
N VAL A 326 7.18 -15.23 20.06
CA VAL A 326 5.90 -15.41 20.75
C VAL A 326 4.97 -16.34 19.97
N ASP A 327 4.88 -16.17 18.66
CA ASP A 327 4.05 -16.95 17.74
C ASP A 327 4.89 -17.50 16.58
N PRO A 328 5.48 -18.69 16.72
CA PRO A 328 6.33 -19.29 15.68
C PRO A 328 5.60 -19.55 14.35
N ALA A 329 4.27 -19.63 14.36
CA ALA A 329 3.46 -19.82 13.15
C ALA A 329 3.10 -18.51 12.45
N LEU A 330 3.46 -17.36 13.03
CA LEU A 330 3.21 -16.06 12.44
C LEU A 330 3.95 -15.91 11.10
N ASN A 331 3.22 -15.67 10.05
CA ASN A 331 3.76 -15.39 8.72
C ASN A 331 3.07 -14.18 8.09
N LEU A 332 3.79 -13.54 7.18
CA LEU A 332 3.35 -12.29 6.57
C LEU A 332 2.20 -12.54 5.59
N GLU A 333 2.24 -13.64 4.86
CA GLU A 333 1.27 -13.99 3.83
C GLU A 333 -0.15 -14.12 4.40
N ILE A 334 -0.32 -14.79 5.55
CA ILE A 334 -1.62 -14.89 6.24
C ILE A 334 -2.04 -13.53 6.82
N LEU A 335 -1.09 -12.76 7.34
CA LEU A 335 -1.40 -11.47 7.93
C LEU A 335 -1.81 -10.44 6.87
N GLU A 336 -1.18 -10.45 5.70
CA GLU A 336 -1.53 -9.63 4.54
C GLU A 336 -2.89 -10.02 3.96
N ASP A 337 -3.15 -11.33 3.79
CA ASP A 337 -4.48 -11.82 3.39
C ASP A 337 -5.57 -11.40 4.39
N ARG A 338 -5.29 -11.52 5.71
CA ARG A 338 -6.21 -11.05 6.75
C ARG A 338 -6.46 -9.55 6.66
N ALA A 339 -5.43 -8.75 6.46
CA ALA A 339 -5.56 -7.29 6.31
C ALA A 339 -6.34 -6.90 5.04
N SER A 340 -6.11 -7.59 3.94
CA SER A 340 -6.88 -7.44 2.70
C SER A 340 -8.36 -7.77 2.91
N LEU A 341 -8.67 -8.88 3.59
CA LEU A 341 -10.04 -9.23 3.98
C LEU A 341 -10.70 -8.10 4.80
N LEU A 342 -9.99 -7.60 5.81
CA LEU A 342 -10.47 -6.53 6.69
C LEU A 342 -10.68 -5.22 5.93
N PHE A 343 -9.81 -4.90 4.97
CA PHE A 343 -9.99 -3.75 4.08
C PHE A 343 -11.31 -3.84 3.31
N TRP A 344 -11.59 -4.97 2.66
CA TRP A 344 -12.81 -5.12 1.88
C TRP A 344 -14.06 -5.11 2.74
N LYS A 345 -14.03 -5.74 3.91
CA LYS A 345 -15.13 -5.64 4.88
C LYS A 345 -15.33 -4.19 5.39
N TRP A 346 -14.26 -3.43 5.56
CA TRP A 346 -14.29 -2.03 5.95
C TRP A 346 -14.89 -1.13 4.85
N VAL A 347 -14.57 -1.39 3.58
CA VAL A 347 -15.20 -0.70 2.43
C VAL A 347 -16.69 -1.02 2.36
N ASP A 348 -17.08 -2.31 2.49
CA ASP A 348 -18.48 -2.73 2.49
C ASP A 348 -19.30 -2.07 3.63
N ALA A 349 -18.75 -2.07 4.85
CA ALA A 349 -19.38 -1.43 6.01
C ALA A 349 -19.64 0.07 5.80
N GLN A 350 -18.67 0.79 5.24
CA GLN A 350 -18.82 2.21 4.94
C GLN A 350 -19.80 2.49 3.80
N SER A 351 -19.75 1.69 2.73
CA SER A 351 -20.66 1.82 1.59
C SER A 351 -22.12 1.60 2.00
N ARG A 352 -22.37 0.60 2.86
CA ARG A 352 -23.70 0.33 3.42
C ARG A 352 -24.11 1.33 4.51
N GLY A 353 -23.15 2.06 5.10
CA GLY A 353 -23.38 2.90 6.26
C GLY A 353 -23.68 2.10 7.53
N ASP A 354 -23.16 0.88 7.65
CA ASP A 354 -23.38 -0.02 8.79
C ASP A 354 -22.07 -0.61 9.33
N ALA A 355 -21.52 0.02 10.37
CA ALA A 355 -20.29 -0.44 11.02
C ALA A 355 -20.46 -1.77 11.78
N LYS A 356 -21.70 -2.19 12.12
CA LYS A 356 -21.93 -3.41 12.89
C LYS A 356 -21.56 -4.68 12.13
N THR A 357 -21.50 -4.61 10.80
CA THR A 357 -21.02 -5.72 9.95
C THR A 357 -19.56 -6.09 10.23
N LEU A 358 -18.78 -5.19 10.86
CA LEU A 358 -17.40 -5.43 11.29
C LEU A 358 -17.28 -6.07 12.68
N SER A 359 -18.37 -6.27 13.42
CA SER A 359 -18.33 -6.64 14.85
C SER A 359 -17.56 -7.93 15.14
N LYS A 360 -17.50 -8.88 14.19
CA LYS A 360 -16.74 -10.13 14.32
C LYS A 360 -15.25 -10.02 14.03
N VAL A 361 -14.83 -8.97 13.31
CA VAL A 361 -13.49 -8.86 12.74
C VAL A 361 -12.78 -7.54 13.10
N ALA A 362 -13.45 -6.67 13.84
CA ALA A 362 -12.89 -5.41 14.31
C ALA A 362 -13.13 -5.24 15.83
N HIS A 363 -12.16 -4.58 16.47
CA HIS A 363 -12.27 -4.24 17.90
C HIS A 363 -13.48 -3.33 18.14
N THR A 364 -14.13 -3.49 19.28
CA THR A 364 -15.36 -2.75 19.63
C THR A 364 -15.21 -1.24 19.46
N ASP A 365 -14.07 -0.66 19.88
CA ASP A 365 -13.81 0.77 19.75
C ASP A 365 -13.73 1.22 18.29
N ALA A 366 -13.18 0.39 17.40
CA ALA A 366 -13.12 0.69 15.98
C ALA A 366 -14.52 0.70 15.36
N VAL A 367 -15.36 -0.28 15.72
CA VAL A 367 -16.77 -0.37 15.29
C VAL A 367 -17.55 0.84 15.79
N GLN A 368 -17.37 1.24 17.05
CA GLN A 368 -18.07 2.38 17.64
C GLN A 368 -17.64 3.71 16.98
N ARG A 369 -16.34 3.92 16.76
CA ARG A 369 -15.84 5.14 16.07
C ARG A 369 -16.41 5.26 14.66
N LEU A 370 -16.30 4.18 13.87
CA LEU A 370 -16.86 4.18 12.52
C LEU A 370 -18.37 4.35 12.54
N GLY A 371 -19.08 3.70 13.46
CA GLY A 371 -20.53 3.85 13.62
C GLY A 371 -20.93 5.30 13.90
N ALA A 372 -20.26 5.96 14.84
CA ALA A 372 -20.51 7.36 15.15
C ALA A 372 -20.31 8.29 13.95
N GLU A 373 -19.26 8.04 13.14
CA GLU A 373 -18.98 8.79 11.90
C GLU A 373 -20.07 8.59 10.86
N LEU A 374 -20.47 7.34 10.62
CA LEU A 374 -21.53 7.01 9.65
C LEU A 374 -22.90 7.56 10.10
N ASP A 375 -23.22 7.52 11.39
CA ASP A 375 -24.45 8.09 11.94
C ASP A 375 -24.46 9.62 11.84
N ASP A 376 -23.30 10.29 12.00
CA ASP A 376 -23.20 11.73 11.79
C ASP A 376 -23.47 12.10 10.32
N LEU A 377 -22.88 11.36 9.38
CA LEU A 377 -23.17 11.56 7.95
C LEU A 377 -24.65 11.35 7.64
N ARG A 378 -25.25 10.29 8.18
CA ARG A 378 -26.69 9.99 7.98
C ARG A 378 -27.60 11.10 8.52
N ARG A 379 -27.29 11.65 9.72
CA ARG A 379 -28.01 12.79 10.28
C ARG A 379 -27.94 14.04 9.41
N LYS A 380 -26.84 14.21 8.66
CA LYS A 380 -26.66 15.28 7.69
C LYS A 380 -27.26 14.97 6.30
N GLY A 381 -28.03 13.87 6.17
CA GLY A 381 -28.59 13.42 4.89
C GLY A 381 -27.53 12.94 3.89
N ARG A 382 -26.37 12.49 4.37
CA ARG A 382 -25.23 12.11 3.55
C ARG A 382 -24.79 10.65 3.81
N ARG A 383 -24.04 10.11 2.86
CA ARG A 383 -23.44 8.77 2.95
C ARG A 383 -22.03 8.75 2.37
N ARG A 384 -21.22 7.80 2.77
CA ARG A 384 -19.99 7.46 2.07
C ARG A 384 -20.31 6.85 0.71
N VAL A 385 -19.50 7.17 -0.27
CA VAL A 385 -19.60 6.66 -1.63
C VAL A 385 -18.25 6.10 -2.02
N PHE A 386 -18.23 4.85 -2.48
CA PHE A 386 -17.07 4.19 -3.06
C PHE A 386 -17.46 3.67 -4.43
N LEU A 387 -16.74 4.08 -5.45
CA LEU A 387 -16.89 3.64 -6.83
C LEU A 387 -15.52 3.18 -7.32
N GLU A 388 -15.48 2.14 -8.16
CA GLU A 388 -14.23 1.69 -8.81
C GLU A 388 -13.09 1.46 -7.81
N CYS A 389 -13.38 0.74 -6.72
CA CYS A 389 -12.40 0.48 -5.67
C CYS A 389 -11.43 -0.64 -6.09
N ALA A 390 -10.15 -0.34 -6.14
CA ALA A 390 -9.08 -1.28 -6.50
C ALA A 390 -7.93 -1.25 -5.48
N VAL A 391 -7.39 -2.42 -5.16
CA VAL A 391 -6.21 -2.55 -4.30
C VAL A 391 -4.97 -2.78 -5.17
N GLY A 392 -3.92 -2.01 -4.92
CA GLY A 392 -2.63 -2.13 -5.57
C GLY A 392 -1.69 -3.08 -4.82
N SER A 393 -1.55 -2.90 -3.50
CA SER A 393 -0.76 -3.80 -2.65
C SER A 393 -1.22 -3.78 -1.20
N VAL A 394 -0.91 -4.85 -0.48
CA VAL A 394 -1.13 -5.01 0.96
C VAL A 394 0.18 -5.52 1.56
N ASP A 395 0.84 -4.70 2.38
CA ASP A 395 2.19 -4.97 2.86
C ASP A 395 2.28 -4.78 4.38
N VAL A 396 2.75 -5.78 5.12
CA VAL A 396 3.06 -5.60 6.55
C VAL A 396 4.25 -4.66 6.70
N CYS A 397 4.07 -3.56 7.44
CA CYS A 397 5.12 -2.56 7.67
C CYS A 397 5.91 -2.82 8.94
N SER A 398 5.21 -3.12 10.05
CA SER A 398 5.84 -3.35 11.35
C SER A 398 4.95 -4.17 12.27
N LEU A 399 5.58 -4.79 13.26
CA LEU A 399 4.96 -5.53 14.33
C LEU A 399 5.46 -5.00 15.67
N GLN A 400 4.56 -4.80 16.62
CA GLN A 400 4.87 -4.38 17.97
C GLN A 400 4.38 -5.44 18.95
N VAL A 401 5.26 -5.92 19.81
CA VAL A 401 4.95 -6.93 20.82
C VAL A 401 4.75 -6.24 22.16
N ASP A 402 3.58 -6.47 22.79
CA ASP A 402 3.28 -5.95 24.12
C ASP A 402 2.92 -7.10 25.07
N PRO A 403 3.88 -7.56 25.89
CA PRO A 403 3.67 -8.69 26.81
C PRO A 403 2.53 -8.49 27.83
N GLN A 404 2.11 -7.26 28.07
CA GLN A 404 1.06 -6.95 29.05
C GLN A 404 -0.30 -6.65 28.41
N GLY A 405 -0.35 -6.58 27.08
CA GLY A 405 -1.52 -6.14 26.35
C GLY A 405 -1.80 -6.89 25.06
N TYR A 406 -1.84 -6.15 23.99
CA TYR A 406 -2.09 -6.64 22.65
C TYR A 406 -0.89 -6.37 21.74
N ASP A 407 -0.47 -7.38 21.01
CA ASP A 407 0.45 -7.20 19.91
C ASP A 407 -0.25 -6.43 18.79
N VAL A 408 0.50 -5.57 18.10
CA VAL A 408 -0.01 -4.72 17.03
C VAL A 408 0.73 -5.02 15.73
N ALA A 409 -0.01 -5.24 14.65
CA ALA A 409 0.52 -5.31 13.31
C ALA A 409 0.04 -4.09 12.51
N HIS A 410 0.97 -3.34 11.94
CA HIS A 410 0.67 -2.25 11.02
C HIS A 410 0.83 -2.74 9.58
N VAL A 411 -0.25 -2.66 8.82
CA VAL A 411 -0.30 -3.13 7.43
C VAL A 411 -0.66 -1.96 6.52
N GLU A 412 0.21 -1.66 5.57
CA GLU A 412 -0.04 -0.65 4.56
C GLU A 412 -0.92 -1.25 3.46
N VAL A 413 -2.03 -0.57 3.16
CA VAL A 413 -2.89 -0.87 2.02
C VAL A 413 -2.81 0.29 1.05
N ARG A 414 -2.29 0.04 -0.14
CA ARG A 414 -2.32 0.97 -1.27
C ARG A 414 -3.50 0.63 -2.15
N TRP A 415 -4.36 1.60 -2.35
CA TRP A 415 -5.59 1.40 -3.08
C TRP A 415 -6.02 2.67 -3.80
N SER A 416 -6.93 2.55 -4.73
CA SER A 416 -7.55 3.68 -5.39
C SER A 416 -9.05 3.50 -5.47
N ALA A 417 -9.78 4.59 -5.41
CA ALA A 417 -11.22 4.59 -5.63
C ALA A 417 -11.69 5.98 -6.08
N ARG A 418 -12.83 6.02 -6.71
CA ARG A 418 -13.63 7.25 -6.82
C ARG A 418 -14.48 7.34 -5.54
N MET A 419 -13.98 8.07 -4.55
CA MET A 419 -14.59 8.10 -3.23
C MET A 419 -14.94 9.50 -2.76
N GLY A 420 -15.95 9.60 -1.90
CA GLY A 420 -16.36 10.87 -1.32
C GLY A 420 -17.60 10.74 -0.43
N VAL A 421 -18.24 11.86 -0.22
CA VAL A 421 -19.49 11.95 0.55
C VAL A 421 -20.58 12.51 -0.36
N GLY A 422 -21.58 11.70 -0.62
CA GLY A 422 -22.73 12.04 -1.46
C GLY A 422 -24.04 12.17 -0.66
N PRO A 423 -25.12 12.62 -1.32
CA PRO A 423 -26.46 12.62 -0.74
C PRO A 423 -26.93 11.19 -0.44
N LEU A 424 -27.81 11.04 0.55
CA LEU A 424 -28.24 9.72 1.02
C LEU A 424 -29.08 8.96 -0.06
N ASN A 425 -29.99 9.66 -0.73
CA ASN A 425 -31.01 9.08 -1.61
C ASN A 425 -30.87 9.50 -3.09
N GLU A 426 -29.74 10.09 -3.45
CA GLU A 426 -29.52 10.56 -4.83
C GLU A 426 -28.33 9.84 -5.45
N ARG A 427 -28.24 9.94 -6.79
CA ARG A 427 -27.07 9.45 -7.51
C ARG A 427 -25.81 10.15 -7.01
N PRO A 428 -24.72 9.43 -6.76
CA PRO A 428 -23.47 10.06 -6.30
C PRO A 428 -22.96 11.07 -7.35
N PRO A 429 -22.33 12.17 -6.89
CA PRO A 429 -21.70 13.11 -7.80
C PRO A 429 -20.56 12.44 -8.58
N GLN A 430 -20.11 13.07 -9.66
CA GLN A 430 -18.85 12.67 -10.27
C GLN A 430 -17.71 12.91 -9.28
N LEU A 431 -16.99 11.84 -8.95
CA LEU A 431 -15.86 11.87 -8.02
C LEU A 431 -14.57 11.56 -8.79
N PRO A 432 -13.46 12.23 -8.49
CA PRO A 432 -12.17 11.88 -9.08
C PRO A 432 -11.68 10.52 -8.52
N THR A 433 -10.94 9.77 -9.31
CA THR A 433 -10.18 8.63 -8.80
C THR A 433 -8.99 9.16 -8.01
N VAL A 434 -8.90 8.78 -6.76
CA VAL A 434 -7.84 9.24 -5.84
C VAL A 434 -7.06 8.04 -5.33
N PRO A 435 -5.75 7.98 -5.59
CA PRO A 435 -4.90 6.99 -4.97
C PRO A 435 -4.83 7.26 -3.45
N GLN A 436 -4.90 6.20 -2.68
CA GLN A 436 -4.92 6.24 -1.22
C GLN A 436 -3.82 5.34 -0.66
N ARG A 437 -3.29 5.74 0.45
CA ARG A 437 -2.33 5.00 1.24
C ARG A 437 -2.80 4.98 2.67
N PHE A 438 -3.21 3.82 3.18
CA PHE A 438 -3.76 3.66 4.52
C PHE A 438 -2.94 2.68 5.33
N ILE A 439 -2.86 2.91 6.63
CA ILE A 439 -2.34 1.93 7.58
C ILE A 439 -3.52 1.32 8.33
N PHE A 440 -3.66 0.01 8.17
CA PHE A 440 -4.56 -0.83 8.94
C PHE A 440 -3.78 -1.36 10.15
N SER A 441 -4.16 -0.91 11.34
CA SER A 441 -3.57 -1.41 12.59
C SER A 441 -4.43 -2.55 13.10
N LEU A 442 -3.86 -3.74 13.10
CA LEU A 442 -4.50 -4.96 13.60
C LEU A 442 -3.98 -5.24 15.01
N VAL A 443 -4.84 -5.72 15.89
CA VAL A 443 -4.47 -6.07 17.27
C VAL A 443 -4.83 -7.51 17.56
N ARG A 444 -3.99 -8.17 18.38
CA ARG A 444 -4.22 -9.51 18.90
C ARG A 444 -3.59 -9.64 20.29
N ARG A 445 -4.27 -10.35 21.20
CA ARG A 445 -3.77 -10.60 22.55
C ARG A 445 -2.40 -11.23 22.50
N HIS A 446 -1.47 -10.71 23.30
CA HIS A 446 -0.14 -11.28 23.41
C HIS A 446 -0.19 -12.77 23.82
N GLY A 447 0.61 -13.59 23.14
CA GLY A 447 0.64 -15.04 23.34
C GLY A 447 -0.41 -15.83 22.56
N ALA A 448 -1.38 -15.19 21.90
CA ALA A 448 -2.28 -15.90 21.00
C ALA A 448 -1.51 -16.43 19.78
N GLN A 449 -1.86 -17.63 19.33
CA GLN A 449 -1.14 -18.35 18.28
C GLN A 449 -1.88 -18.31 16.96
N THR A 450 -1.14 -18.18 15.86
CA THR A 450 -1.66 -18.29 14.50
C THR A 450 -2.07 -19.73 14.21
N ASN A 451 -3.31 -19.92 13.74
CA ASN A 451 -3.77 -21.24 13.30
C ASN A 451 -3.31 -21.52 11.86
N ALA A 452 -2.14 -22.11 11.72
CA ALA A 452 -1.57 -22.45 10.41
C ALA A 452 -2.42 -23.43 9.59
N ALA A 453 -3.34 -24.18 10.22
CA ALA A 453 -4.23 -25.09 9.50
C ALA A 453 -5.26 -24.35 8.64
N ASN A 454 -5.63 -23.12 9.00
CA ASN A 454 -6.55 -22.29 8.22
C ASN A 454 -5.89 -21.74 6.95
N GLY A 455 -4.58 -21.55 6.95
CA GLY A 455 -3.84 -21.00 5.81
C GLY A 455 -4.49 -19.69 5.33
N MET A 456 -4.78 -19.62 4.02
CA MET A 456 -5.44 -18.48 3.36
C MET A 456 -6.97 -18.43 3.56
N SER A 457 -7.54 -19.29 4.41
CA SER A 457 -8.93 -19.19 4.82
C SER A 457 -9.05 -18.43 6.14
N THR A 458 -8.94 -17.10 6.05
CA THR A 458 -8.79 -16.20 7.20
C THR A 458 -10.12 -15.65 7.74
N ASP A 459 -11.28 -15.94 7.09
CA ASP A 459 -12.62 -15.56 7.53
C ASP A 459 -13.33 -16.70 8.28
N ARG A 460 -12.64 -17.23 9.31
CA ARG A 460 -13.10 -18.35 10.10
C ARG A 460 -13.04 -18.09 11.60
N CYS A 461 -13.86 -18.80 12.33
CA CYS A 461 -13.80 -18.77 13.79
C CYS A 461 -12.47 -19.34 14.28
N PRO A 462 -11.69 -18.60 15.08
CA PRO A 462 -10.40 -19.07 15.58
C PRO A 462 -10.50 -20.28 16.53
N GLN A 463 -11.68 -20.54 17.08
CA GLN A 463 -11.91 -21.64 18.01
C GLN A 463 -12.41 -22.92 17.33
N CYS A 464 -13.49 -22.84 16.53
CA CYS A 464 -14.12 -24.02 15.94
C CYS A 464 -13.90 -24.16 14.43
N ASN A 465 -13.21 -23.21 13.82
CA ASN A 465 -12.90 -23.18 12.39
C ASN A 465 -14.12 -23.10 11.46
N ALA A 466 -15.32 -22.79 11.97
CA ALA A 466 -16.48 -22.54 11.14
C ALA A 466 -16.32 -21.23 10.37
N THR A 467 -16.85 -21.16 9.15
CA THR A 467 -16.90 -19.93 8.35
C THR A 467 -17.72 -18.87 9.08
N LEU A 468 -17.23 -17.65 9.16
CA LEU A 468 -17.93 -16.54 9.78
C LEU A 468 -19.03 -16.02 8.86
N THR A 469 -20.17 -15.71 9.44
CA THR A 469 -21.30 -15.08 8.74
C THR A 469 -21.23 -13.57 8.88
N ASP A 470 -21.76 -12.82 7.92
CA ASP A 470 -21.84 -11.35 7.94
C ASP A 470 -22.93 -10.84 8.90
N SER A 471 -23.13 -11.49 10.06
CA SER A 471 -24.08 -11.05 11.07
C SER A 471 -23.46 -10.01 12.00
N ALA A 472 -24.28 -9.12 12.56
CA ALA A 472 -23.85 -8.12 13.55
C ALA A 472 -23.54 -8.73 14.95
N ALA A 473 -23.73 -10.03 15.12
CA ALA A 473 -23.41 -10.72 16.36
C ALA A 473 -21.89 -10.69 16.60
N THR A 474 -21.50 -10.51 17.86
CA THR A 474 -20.08 -10.51 18.28
C THR A 474 -19.61 -11.90 18.70
N THR A 475 -20.42 -12.92 18.51
CA THR A 475 -20.12 -14.31 18.86
C THR A 475 -20.18 -15.20 17.63
N CYS A 476 -19.45 -16.29 17.67
CA CYS A 476 -19.53 -17.32 16.64
C CYS A 476 -20.88 -18.03 16.73
N ASP A 477 -21.59 -18.13 15.61
CA ASP A 477 -22.92 -18.74 15.52
C ASP A 477 -22.90 -20.26 15.83
N TYR A 478 -21.72 -20.89 15.73
CA TYR A 478 -21.54 -22.34 15.93
C TYR A 478 -21.08 -22.73 17.34
N CYS A 479 -20.11 -22.01 17.90
CA CYS A 479 -19.50 -22.40 19.19
C CYS A 479 -19.63 -21.32 20.28
N GLY A 480 -20.29 -20.20 20.02
CA GLY A 480 -20.50 -19.13 20.98
C GLY A 480 -19.25 -18.33 21.39
N THR A 481 -18.07 -18.61 20.79
CA THR A 481 -16.84 -17.89 21.11
C THR A 481 -17.00 -16.41 20.78
N GLN A 482 -16.57 -15.55 21.71
CA GLN A 482 -16.49 -14.09 21.50
C GLN A 482 -15.51 -13.78 20.38
N LEU A 483 -15.95 -13.01 19.41
CA LEU A 483 -15.20 -12.56 18.23
C LEU A 483 -14.98 -11.04 18.29
N GLY A 484 -14.10 -10.51 17.46
CA GLY A 484 -13.85 -9.07 17.37
C GLY A 484 -13.07 -8.45 18.56
N SER A 485 -12.83 -9.23 19.63
CA SER A 485 -12.10 -8.76 20.81
C SER A 485 -10.57 -8.72 20.62
N GLY A 486 -10.06 -9.43 19.62
CA GLY A 486 -8.62 -9.63 19.44
C GLY A 486 -7.99 -10.68 20.37
N GLU A 487 -8.75 -11.33 21.24
CA GLU A 487 -8.19 -12.31 22.19
C GLU A 487 -7.54 -13.52 21.50
N ARG A 488 -7.98 -13.88 20.32
CA ARG A 488 -7.54 -15.11 19.62
C ARG A 488 -7.03 -14.87 18.21
N ASP A 489 -7.50 -13.82 17.55
CA ASP A 489 -7.19 -13.55 16.14
C ASP A 489 -6.90 -12.06 15.92
N TRP A 490 -6.23 -11.76 14.83
CA TRP A 490 -5.97 -10.39 14.41
C TRP A 490 -7.27 -9.70 14.00
N VAL A 491 -7.61 -8.61 14.68
CA VAL A 491 -8.81 -7.81 14.43
C VAL A 491 -8.44 -6.36 14.14
N LEU A 492 -9.26 -5.69 13.35
CA LEU A 492 -9.05 -4.29 13.00
C LEU A 492 -9.23 -3.36 14.22
N ALA A 493 -8.21 -2.63 14.59
CA ALA A 493 -8.26 -1.61 15.64
C ALA A 493 -8.40 -0.20 15.05
N SER A 494 -7.74 0.09 13.92
CA SER A 494 -7.89 1.37 13.21
C SER A 494 -7.53 1.24 11.74
N ALA A 495 -8.09 2.12 10.91
CA ALA A 495 -7.73 2.32 9.51
C ALA A 495 -7.54 3.82 9.30
N LEU A 496 -6.32 4.26 9.13
CA LEU A 496 -5.96 5.69 9.02
C LEU A 496 -5.20 5.95 7.72
N PRO A 497 -5.41 7.12 7.08
CA PRO A 497 -4.48 7.60 6.07
C PRO A 497 -3.04 7.59 6.61
N PHE A 498 -2.09 7.27 5.75
CA PHE A 498 -0.67 7.15 6.14
C PHE A 498 -0.15 8.38 6.88
N GLU A 499 -0.50 9.57 6.40
CA GLU A 499 -0.08 10.84 7.00
C GLU A 499 -0.64 11.03 8.42
N ALA A 500 -1.93 10.69 8.61
CA ALA A 500 -2.57 10.77 9.92
C ALA A 500 -1.98 9.75 10.90
N TRP A 501 -1.68 8.54 10.42
CA TRP A 501 -1.02 7.51 11.21
C TRP A 501 0.39 7.93 11.64
N ASN A 502 1.19 8.51 10.74
CA ASN A 502 2.53 9.03 11.03
C ASN A 502 2.49 10.08 12.15
N VAL A 503 1.58 11.06 12.05
CA VAL A 503 1.40 12.08 13.11
C VAL A 503 1.04 11.43 14.44
N GLU A 504 0.17 10.42 14.44
CA GLU A 504 -0.20 9.71 15.66
C GLU A 504 0.98 8.93 16.25
N GLN A 505 1.81 8.29 15.43
CA GLN A 505 3.03 7.60 15.89
C GLN A 505 4.04 8.58 16.48
N ASP A 506 4.26 9.72 15.85
CA ASP A 506 5.13 10.77 16.36
C ASP A 506 4.65 11.30 17.71
N GLN A 507 3.34 11.54 17.87
CA GLN A 507 2.74 11.96 19.14
C GLN A 507 2.91 10.90 20.24
N ARG A 508 2.69 9.61 19.90
CA ARG A 508 2.90 8.50 20.84
C ARG A 508 4.37 8.39 21.24
N HIS A 509 5.28 8.53 20.29
CA HIS A 509 6.71 8.53 20.57
C HIS A 509 7.10 9.67 21.51
N GLN A 510 6.68 10.90 21.20
CA GLN A 510 6.91 12.07 22.04
C GLN A 510 6.33 11.88 23.46
N ALA A 511 5.10 11.35 23.57
CA ALA A 511 4.48 11.07 24.85
C ALA A 511 5.25 10.00 25.65
N SER A 512 5.79 8.99 24.98
CA SER A 512 6.61 7.93 25.62
C SER A 512 7.92 8.49 26.13
N VAL A 513 8.59 9.33 25.33
CA VAL A 513 9.84 10.01 25.73
C VAL A 513 9.59 10.91 26.93
N LEU A 514 8.49 11.68 26.91
CA LEU A 514 8.10 12.55 28.02
C LEU A 514 7.81 11.73 29.31
N ARG A 515 7.07 10.61 29.19
CA ARG A 515 6.80 9.72 30.34
C ARG A 515 8.09 9.13 30.91
N LYS A 516 9.03 8.69 30.05
CA LYS A 516 10.34 8.21 30.47
C LYS A 516 11.14 9.30 31.18
N ALA A 517 11.14 10.52 30.62
CA ALA A 517 11.81 11.67 31.24
C ALA A 517 11.22 12.01 32.62
N VAL A 518 9.88 12.08 32.74
CA VAL A 518 9.18 12.30 34.00
C VAL A 518 9.46 11.17 35.02
N ALA A 519 9.43 9.92 34.58
CA ALA A 519 9.75 8.77 35.44
C ALA A 519 11.19 8.81 35.92
N THR A 520 12.14 9.21 35.06
CA THR A 520 13.55 9.38 35.42
C THR A 520 13.73 10.50 36.42
N GLU A 521 13.03 11.63 36.26
CA GLU A 521 13.06 12.77 37.17
C GLU A 521 12.43 12.42 38.54
N GLN A 522 11.32 11.67 38.54
CA GLN A 522 10.70 11.13 39.75
C GLN A 522 11.58 10.10 40.46
N ALA A 523 12.32 9.25 39.71
CA ALA A 523 13.29 8.34 40.27
C ALA A 523 14.50 9.09 40.87
N ARG A 524 14.94 10.17 40.23
CA ARG A 524 16.02 11.05 40.71
C ARG A 524 15.65 11.74 42.06
N ASN A 525 14.37 12.08 42.24
CA ASN A 525 13.86 12.68 43.48
C ASN A 525 13.63 11.65 44.59
N LYS A 526 13.74 10.35 44.35
CA LYS A 526 13.57 9.27 45.34
C LYS A 526 14.87 8.73 45.97
N GLY A 527 16.05 9.32 45.66
CA GLY A 527 17.37 8.94 46.20
C GLY A 527 18.18 8.06 45.24
N PRO A 528 19.48 7.88 45.47
CA PRO A 528 20.40 7.30 44.53
C PRO A 528 20.09 5.82 44.26
N ALA A 529 19.70 5.49 43.04
CA ALA A 529 19.81 4.13 42.51
C ALA A 529 21.22 3.95 41.92
N PRO A 530 21.88 2.82 42.17
CA PRO A 530 23.13 2.52 41.48
C PRO A 530 22.86 2.17 40.03
N ASP A 531 23.77 2.60 39.14
CA ASP A 531 23.80 2.43 37.69
C ASP A 531 22.96 3.43 36.87
N ALA A 532 23.45 4.67 36.83
CA ALA A 532 23.01 5.70 35.89
C ALA A 532 24.06 5.92 34.79
N ASP A 533 24.30 4.90 34.00
CA ASP A 533 25.13 5.02 32.79
C ASP A 533 24.26 5.10 31.56
N LEU A 534 23.56 6.21 31.33
CA LEU A 534 23.06 6.65 30.00
C LEU A 534 22.10 7.84 30.06
N VAL A 535 22.33 8.79 30.94
CA VAL A 535 21.69 10.13 30.82
C VAL A 535 22.76 11.09 30.30
N MET A 536 22.76 11.32 29.00
CA MET A 536 23.63 12.35 28.41
C MET A 536 23.31 13.70 29.06
N ASP A 537 24.31 14.26 29.73
CA ASP A 537 24.30 15.62 30.27
C ASP A 537 24.06 16.64 29.14
N VAL A 538 23.60 17.83 29.50
CA VAL A 538 23.44 18.95 28.55
C VAL A 538 24.75 19.23 27.82
N GLN A 539 25.90 19.12 28.49
CA GLN A 539 27.21 19.27 27.88
C GLN A 539 27.55 18.14 26.88
N GLU A 540 27.14 16.92 27.18
CA GLU A 540 27.35 15.78 26.27
C GLU A 540 26.49 15.87 25.02
N ARG A 541 25.22 16.30 25.13
CA ARG A 541 24.36 16.58 23.96
C ARG A 541 24.91 17.70 23.11
N GLN A 542 25.38 18.76 23.73
CA GLN A 542 26.03 19.89 23.08
C GLN A 542 27.30 19.45 22.34
N ARG A 543 28.13 18.64 22.99
CA ARG A 543 29.34 18.06 22.41
C ARG A 543 29.03 17.14 21.22
N LEU A 544 28.01 16.27 21.34
CA LEU A 544 27.58 15.37 20.28
C LEU A 544 27.08 16.18 19.06
N LEU A 545 26.26 17.19 19.29
CA LEU A 545 25.73 18.04 18.21
C LEU A 545 26.85 18.81 17.47
N TYR A 546 27.86 19.30 18.20
CA TYR A 546 29.02 19.95 17.58
C TYR A 546 29.88 18.96 16.78
N MET A 547 30.00 17.71 17.25
CA MET A 547 30.69 16.67 16.48
C MET A 547 29.93 16.31 15.19
N MET A 548 28.60 16.18 15.26
CA MET A 548 27.75 15.96 14.07
C MET A 548 27.90 17.13 13.08
N ALA A 549 27.91 18.37 13.56
CA ALA A 549 28.12 19.56 12.72
C ALA A 549 29.51 19.56 12.09
N ALA A 550 30.54 19.22 12.83
CA ALA A 550 31.92 19.16 12.34
C ALA A 550 32.11 18.06 11.28
N ILE A 551 31.41 16.92 11.39
CA ILE A 551 31.41 15.84 10.39
C ILE A 551 30.68 16.28 9.14
N ALA A 552 29.49 16.87 9.27
CA ALA A 552 28.73 17.38 8.13
C ALA A 552 29.50 18.44 7.32
N ALA A 553 30.40 19.16 7.97
CA ALA A 553 31.25 20.16 7.31
C ALA A 553 32.62 19.61 6.85
N ALA A 554 32.94 18.33 7.09
CA ALA A 554 34.25 17.75 6.85
C ALA A 554 34.62 17.62 5.35
N ASP A 555 33.62 17.48 4.47
CA ASP A 555 33.77 17.40 3.02
C ASP A 555 33.68 18.77 2.32
N GLY A 556 33.46 19.86 3.08
CA GLY A 556 33.41 21.23 2.59
C GLY A 556 32.06 21.70 2.06
N GLU A 557 31.05 20.83 1.95
CA GLU A 557 29.70 21.17 1.49
C GLU A 557 28.63 20.58 2.40
N VAL A 558 28.02 21.40 3.24
CA VAL A 558 26.88 20.98 4.08
C VAL A 558 25.60 21.00 3.26
N SER A 559 25.01 19.85 3.02
CA SER A 559 23.76 19.73 2.27
C SER A 559 22.58 20.37 3.01
N SER A 560 21.50 20.75 2.27
CA SER A 560 20.32 21.34 2.86
C SER A 560 19.59 20.38 3.81
N SER A 561 19.69 19.07 3.60
CA SER A 561 19.14 18.00 4.45
C SER A 561 19.91 17.87 5.77
N GLU A 562 21.24 17.87 5.73
CA GLU A 562 22.10 17.86 6.92
C GLU A 562 21.88 19.09 7.79
N ARG A 563 21.80 20.26 7.15
CA ARG A 563 21.51 21.52 7.88
C ARG A 563 20.15 21.50 8.56
N LYS A 564 19.11 20.94 7.91
CA LYS A 564 17.79 20.74 8.51
C LYS A 564 17.83 19.78 9.69
N LEU A 565 18.53 18.65 9.56
CA LEU A 565 18.68 17.67 10.63
C LEU A 565 19.39 18.27 11.84
N LEU A 566 20.51 18.94 11.64
CA LEU A 566 21.25 19.60 12.69
C LEU A 566 20.40 20.68 13.40
N LYS A 567 19.59 21.43 12.65
CA LYS A 567 18.67 22.43 13.22
C LYS A 567 17.58 21.78 14.09
N LEU A 568 16.97 20.69 13.63
CA LEU A 568 16.03 19.90 14.39
C LEU A 568 16.63 19.35 15.69
N CYS A 569 17.85 18.82 15.63
CA CYS A 569 18.58 18.35 16.79
C CYS A 569 18.91 19.50 17.78
N SER A 570 19.33 20.66 17.26
CA SER A 570 19.62 21.85 18.05
C SER A 570 18.39 22.34 18.84
N GLU A 571 17.23 22.45 18.18
CA GLU A 571 15.96 22.80 18.80
C GLU A 571 15.52 21.76 19.84
N ARG A 572 15.64 20.48 19.52
CA ARG A 572 15.23 19.38 20.41
C ARG A 572 16.09 19.24 21.66
N TRP A 573 17.38 19.52 21.56
CA TRP A 573 18.34 19.39 22.66
C TRP A 573 18.59 20.69 23.41
N GLY A 574 17.91 21.79 23.02
CA GLY A 574 18.04 23.08 23.66
C GLY A 574 19.42 23.73 23.46
N VAL A 575 20.09 23.43 22.33
CA VAL A 575 21.36 24.01 21.96
C VAL A 575 21.14 25.19 21.01
N GLU A 576 21.71 26.35 21.30
CA GLU A 576 21.55 27.52 20.44
C GLU A 576 22.13 27.28 19.04
N TRP A 577 21.34 27.54 18.00
CA TRP A 577 21.73 27.33 16.61
C TRP A 577 23.00 28.08 16.20
N ALA A 578 23.23 29.26 16.73
CA ALA A 578 24.45 30.05 16.50
C ALA A 578 25.73 29.27 16.86
N ASN A 579 25.69 28.48 17.91
CA ASN A 579 26.82 27.65 18.34
C ASN A 579 27.04 26.46 17.38
N VAL A 580 25.97 25.91 16.81
CA VAL A 580 26.05 24.87 15.80
C VAL A 580 26.63 25.41 14.47
N GLU A 581 26.23 26.63 14.09
CA GLU A 581 26.82 27.31 12.92
C GLU A 581 28.32 27.62 13.07
N MET A 582 28.75 27.97 14.27
CA MET A 582 30.20 28.12 14.56
C MET A 582 30.90 26.75 14.44
N ALA A 583 30.31 25.68 14.91
CA ALA A 583 30.84 24.31 14.78
C ALA A 583 30.92 23.86 13.30
N LEU A 584 29.91 24.18 12.49
CA LEU A 584 29.92 23.96 11.04
C LEU A 584 31.07 24.75 10.37
N GLY A 585 31.28 26.01 10.77
CA GLY A 585 32.38 26.84 10.24
C GLY A 585 33.78 26.36 10.65
N ALA A 586 33.90 25.68 11.79
CA ALA A 586 35.18 25.17 12.28
C ALA A 586 35.58 23.81 11.62
N GLY A 587 34.60 23.10 11.03
CA GLY A 587 34.83 21.88 10.25
C GLY A 587 35.66 20.82 10.97
N SER A 588 36.55 20.18 10.21
CA SER A 588 37.39 19.07 10.70
C SER A 588 38.31 19.40 11.87
N GLN A 589 38.73 20.69 12.00
CA GLN A 589 39.61 21.10 13.11
C GLN A 589 38.94 21.03 14.49
N LEU A 590 37.60 21.23 14.54
CA LEU A 590 36.83 21.08 15.77
C LEU A 590 36.72 19.60 16.18
N PHE A 591 36.56 18.72 15.20
CA PHE A 591 36.42 17.29 15.42
C PHE A 591 37.65 16.68 16.11
N GLU A 592 38.85 17.03 15.65
CA GLU A 592 40.12 16.57 16.25
C GLU A 592 40.29 17.00 17.73
N ARG A 593 39.70 18.12 18.11
CA ARG A 593 39.75 18.64 19.50
C ARG A 593 38.69 17.98 20.41
N LEU A 594 37.57 17.59 19.83
CA LEU A 594 36.43 17.05 20.63
C LEU A 594 36.55 15.57 20.94
N VAL A 595 37.18 14.81 20.05
CA VAL A 595 37.34 13.35 20.20
C VAL A 595 38.80 12.95 19.96
N PRO A 596 39.57 12.66 21.01
CA PRO A 596 40.95 12.19 20.87
C PRO A 596 41.01 10.85 20.13
N ARG A 597 41.98 10.69 19.25
CA ARG A 597 42.18 9.49 18.43
C ARG A 597 42.43 8.25 19.32
N GLY A 598 41.76 7.14 18.96
CA GLY A 598 42.00 5.83 19.57
C GLY A 598 41.46 5.65 20.99
N THR A 599 40.59 6.53 21.45
CA THR A 599 39.96 6.42 22.77
C THR A 599 38.70 5.55 22.74
N PRO A 600 38.22 5.01 23.89
CA PRO A 600 36.94 4.32 23.97
C PRO A 600 35.75 5.18 23.54
N GLU A 601 35.83 6.48 23.82
CA GLU A 601 34.80 7.45 23.38
C GLU A 601 34.76 7.57 21.87
N ALA A 602 35.92 7.52 21.19
CA ALA A 602 35.99 7.50 19.72
C ALA A 602 35.36 6.25 19.13
N GLU A 603 35.53 5.08 19.77
CA GLU A 603 34.92 3.82 19.33
C GLU A 603 33.38 3.85 19.51
N LEU A 604 32.91 4.35 20.64
CA LEU A 604 31.48 4.51 20.90
C LEU A 604 30.84 5.48 19.90
N PHE A 605 31.53 6.57 19.62
CA PHE A 605 31.07 7.55 18.66
C PHE A 605 31.00 6.98 17.24
N LEU A 606 32.03 6.27 16.79
CA LEU A 606 32.06 5.64 15.47
C LEU A 606 30.90 4.61 15.34
N ARG A 607 30.66 3.82 16.38
CA ARG A 607 29.54 2.89 16.42
C ARG A 607 28.19 3.59 16.26
N ASN A 608 27.96 4.68 16.99
CA ASN A 608 26.70 5.41 16.96
C ASN A 608 26.42 6.05 15.58
N ILE A 609 27.44 6.59 14.91
CA ILE A 609 27.26 7.14 13.55
C ILE A 609 27.07 6.05 12.49
N VAL A 610 27.69 4.88 12.65
CA VAL A 610 27.40 3.71 11.78
C VAL A 610 25.99 3.20 11.99
N GLU A 611 25.51 3.08 13.23
CA GLU A 611 24.12 2.70 13.53
C GLU A 611 23.11 3.72 12.95
N MET A 612 23.41 5.01 13.04
CA MET A 612 22.57 6.05 12.41
C MET A 612 22.54 5.94 10.89
N ALA A 613 23.68 5.73 10.25
CA ALA A 613 23.76 5.58 8.79
C ALA A 613 23.11 4.26 8.30
N MET A 614 22.93 3.27 9.19
CA MET A 614 22.29 2.00 8.87
C MET A 614 20.78 1.97 9.16
N VAL A 615 20.19 3.04 9.64
CA VAL A 615 18.76 3.11 10.03
C VAL A 615 17.82 2.79 8.86
N ASP A 616 18.17 3.19 7.66
CA ASP A 616 17.40 2.90 6.44
C ASP A 616 17.85 1.62 5.70
N GLY A 617 18.81 0.89 6.29
CA GLY A 617 19.31 -0.40 5.79
C GLY A 617 20.23 -0.32 4.58
N ARG A 618 20.63 0.87 4.14
CA ARG A 618 21.56 1.08 3.02
C ARG A 618 22.43 2.30 3.26
N ILE A 619 23.73 2.09 3.29
CA ILE A 619 24.70 3.19 3.32
C ILE A 619 24.93 3.65 1.90
N ASP A 620 24.56 4.89 1.59
CA ASP A 620 24.81 5.49 0.29
C ASP A 620 26.31 5.87 0.11
N ARG A 621 26.70 6.30 -1.11
CA ARG A 621 28.10 6.65 -1.37
C ARG A 621 28.57 7.89 -0.59
N LYS A 622 27.68 8.80 -0.22
CA LYS A 622 28.02 10.02 0.54
C LYS A 622 28.16 9.69 2.02
N GLU A 623 27.22 8.92 2.57
CA GLU A 623 27.27 8.40 3.95
C GLU A 623 28.52 7.55 4.16
N ARG A 624 28.86 6.68 3.21
CA ARG A 624 30.08 5.88 3.26
C ARG A 624 31.33 6.76 3.34
N ARG A 625 31.44 7.79 2.49
CA ARG A 625 32.57 8.74 2.54
C ARG A 625 32.65 9.48 3.88
N MET A 626 31.49 9.89 4.41
CA MET A 626 31.42 10.55 5.71
C MET A 626 31.91 9.61 6.83
N LEU A 627 31.47 8.36 6.84
CA LEU A 627 31.91 7.34 7.81
C LEU A 627 33.41 7.05 7.66
N GLU A 628 33.95 6.93 6.44
CA GLU A 628 35.37 6.73 6.16
C GLU A 628 36.21 7.93 6.64
N THR A 629 35.72 9.16 6.36
CA THR A 629 36.40 10.39 6.82
C THR A 629 36.40 10.46 8.35
N ALA A 630 35.28 10.17 9.00
CA ALA A 630 35.20 10.13 10.46
C ALA A 630 36.14 9.07 11.04
N ALA A 631 36.17 7.85 10.48
CA ALA A 631 37.05 6.77 10.93
C ALA A 631 38.54 7.10 10.73
N ASP A 632 38.92 7.78 9.65
CA ASP A 632 40.30 8.26 9.40
C ASP A 632 40.73 9.31 10.44
N HIS A 633 39.84 10.27 10.74
CA HIS A 633 40.08 11.25 11.79
C HIS A 633 40.21 10.63 13.18
N LEU A 634 39.45 9.61 13.46
CA LEU A 634 39.48 8.86 14.74
C LEU A 634 40.63 7.86 14.81
N GLY A 635 41.33 7.56 13.70
CA GLY A 635 42.34 6.52 13.60
C GLY A 635 41.77 5.09 13.74
N MET A 636 40.53 4.88 13.29
CA MET A 636 39.76 3.64 13.49
C MET A 636 39.23 3.02 12.17
N ARG A 637 39.94 3.20 11.07
CA ARG A 637 39.52 2.71 9.75
C ARG A 637 39.30 1.18 9.69
N GLU A 638 40.17 0.42 10.35
CA GLU A 638 40.02 -1.04 10.45
C GLU A 638 38.77 -1.44 11.25
N ARG A 639 38.42 -0.66 12.27
CA ARG A 639 37.19 -0.89 13.06
C ARG A 639 35.94 -0.59 12.25
N LEU A 640 35.93 0.46 11.44
CA LEU A 640 34.81 0.77 10.53
C LEU A 640 34.58 -0.38 9.56
N THR A 641 35.64 -0.91 8.93
CA THR A 641 35.54 -2.06 8.01
C THR A 641 34.93 -3.29 8.70
N ALA A 642 35.33 -3.56 9.95
CA ALA A 642 34.73 -4.64 10.74
C ALA A 642 33.25 -4.39 11.09
N MET A 643 32.86 -3.14 11.39
CA MET A 643 31.47 -2.77 11.69
C MET A 643 30.55 -2.85 10.47
N LEU A 644 31.06 -2.57 9.29
CA LEU A 644 30.33 -2.65 8.01
C LEU A 644 30.26 -4.08 7.46
N GLY A 645 30.91 -5.06 8.11
CA GLY A 645 30.87 -6.46 7.68
C GLY A 645 31.66 -6.76 6.42
N GLU A 646 32.57 -5.89 6.00
CA GLU A 646 33.48 -6.08 4.87
C GLU A 646 34.74 -6.83 5.36
N ARG A 647 34.96 -8.02 4.82
CA ARG A 647 36.22 -8.77 4.94
C ARG A 647 37.11 -8.51 3.74
#